data_9a8d2ccb1344413961891f17bdcd1778
#
_entry.id   9a8d2ccb1344413961891f17bdcd1778
#
_cell.length_a   1.000
_cell.length_b   1.000
_cell.length_c   1.000
_cell.angle_alpha   90.00
_cell.angle_beta   90.00
_cell.angle_gamma   90.00
#
_symmetry.space_group_name_H-M   'P 1'
#
loop_
_entity.id
_entity.type
_entity.pdbx_description
1 polymer ?
#
loop_
_entity_poly.entity_id
_entity_poly.type
_entity_poly.pdbx_seq_one_letter_code
_entity_poly.pdbx_strand_id
1 'polypeptide(L)'
;MDKFKYLILKKYDKTKEVKDITDDVESIELSGQKRYVKYKNNPTVYEDNSQRIHIYRNPSLELNGKALFCDGTPIGDYLTALKFDNHVKIIFKKGDHQIYDFKHITFKDLLRFNENDKTSFFSYLKELSKIIKADDDKEILSTQLEKLTFIKESVLNKFIQNESYKTDINIDEIIYPFGSNKSQREAVQKALQYSMSIIQGPPGTGKTQTILNIIANLINKNKKVAIVSGNNEAIINIQEKLKEKNLDCFTALLGSRDNVDAFFDKDHPVNSECLNWKKNEYNESLIFEKIKQYNEKISICADYKIRVAEIKELIHELEIEKSVNDAEYLMTAQSVQLNKTHFTLERLLKLKAELTALDDKKQKAFFTRLRFLFKFGIFNINTYINDKIATLEFLENKYYELKLKSLKKELKEKQKFLDKNKSEFLLNELTKKSEWIVQACLCKHIENYSNISKSNYRYNFNNFTERFPIIFSTTHSLRKTSGIDFLYDYLIIDESSQVDILSGILALSCAKNVVLVGDLKQLPPVVKTDIAKTSKNIFCKFQIPDYWEYSQNSLLDVFTKRFKKPIPTTLLNEYYRCDPEIISFCNKRFYNNKLILQSEHNSGNGVKVVYCESHHARGRSNERQVDIIDKEILPKLTNFNKEDIGIIAPFNDQLAMLDRLKDKCGKIASIHKFQGREKDVIILSTVVNKVKLYDDPERIDFLNDPKLLNVAISRPKKQLFLVISEELMKQSGTILSDFCRYIKYFCSETTIEKTEVYSVLDLQYKEFSPYLLPLQKRLLNRSKWKCENIVDTIIDDICNEKKYGVMSYVRNYPLRKIVRLENVENKEDKAFMLRPGTHCDFVIYNELDKTIIMTVEVDGYQHKEELQKQRDIKKDRILSGVGIPTLRLNTTASECKEKIEKVLEKILIIND
;
A
#
# COMPACT_ATOMS: atom_id res chain seq x y z
N MET A 1 -10.17 -59.39 -20.31
CA MET A 1 -11.48 -58.75 -20.58
C MET A 1 -11.30 -57.24 -20.63
N ASP A 2 -12.27 -56.49 -21.13
CA ASP A 2 -12.18 -55.02 -21.23
C ASP A 2 -12.35 -54.39 -19.84
N LYS A 3 -11.28 -53.78 -19.34
CA LYS A 3 -11.23 -53.17 -18.01
C LYS A 3 -12.15 -51.94 -17.82
N PHE A 4 -12.67 -51.38 -18.91
CA PHE A 4 -13.64 -50.31 -18.86
C PHE A 4 -15.10 -50.76 -18.78
N LYS A 5 -15.38 -52.02 -19.16
CA LYS A 5 -16.69 -52.59 -19.19
C LYS A 5 -16.94 -53.62 -18.09
N TYR A 6 -15.87 -54.12 -17.49
CA TYR A 6 -15.95 -55.21 -16.52
C TYR A 6 -15.13 -54.89 -15.26
N LEU A 7 -15.64 -55.32 -14.12
CA LEU A 7 -14.92 -55.47 -12.86
C LEU A 7 -15.10 -56.90 -12.36
N ILE A 8 -14.00 -57.66 -12.24
CA ILE A 8 -14.01 -59.06 -11.82
C ILE A 8 -13.22 -59.21 -10.54
N LEU A 9 -13.90 -59.41 -9.44
CA LEU A 9 -13.29 -59.51 -8.12
C LEU A 9 -13.18 -60.97 -7.71
N LYS A 10 -11.98 -61.43 -7.31
CA LYS A 10 -11.74 -62.78 -6.78
C LYS A 10 -11.34 -62.68 -5.30
N LYS A 11 -12.05 -63.46 -4.48
CA LYS A 11 -11.78 -63.60 -3.06
C LYS A 11 -10.91 -64.83 -2.83
N TYR A 12 -9.83 -64.70 -2.11
CA TYR A 12 -8.88 -65.75 -1.79
C TYR A 12 -9.13 -66.29 -0.37
N ASP A 13 -9.42 -67.61 -0.23
CA ASP A 13 -9.83 -68.19 1.04
C ASP A 13 -8.77 -68.14 2.13
N LYS A 14 -7.48 -68.28 1.75
CA LYS A 14 -6.37 -68.27 2.69
C LYS A 14 -6.08 -66.91 3.30
N THR A 15 -6.24 -65.84 2.54
CA THR A 15 -5.90 -64.49 2.95
C THR A 15 -7.14 -63.66 3.23
N LYS A 16 -8.34 -64.08 2.89
CA LYS A 16 -9.61 -63.35 2.85
C LYS A 16 -9.53 -62.06 1.99
N GLU A 17 -8.47 -61.92 1.19
CA GLU A 17 -8.19 -60.78 0.35
C GLU A 17 -9.04 -60.82 -0.91
N VAL A 18 -9.56 -59.66 -1.34
CA VAL A 18 -10.32 -59.53 -2.60
C VAL A 18 -9.45 -58.75 -3.60
N LYS A 19 -9.16 -59.36 -4.75
CA LYS A 19 -8.35 -58.74 -5.82
C LYS A 19 -9.14 -58.56 -7.11
N ASP A 20 -8.87 -57.52 -7.84
CA ASP A 20 -9.31 -57.34 -9.23
C ASP A 20 -8.45 -58.21 -10.13
N ILE A 21 -9.09 -59.13 -10.85
CA ILE A 21 -8.46 -60.04 -11.82
C ILE A 21 -8.89 -59.74 -13.26
N THR A 22 -9.56 -58.57 -13.48
CA THR A 22 -10.17 -58.24 -14.78
C THR A 22 -9.12 -58.24 -15.91
N ASP A 23 -7.91 -57.74 -15.66
CA ASP A 23 -6.86 -57.64 -16.61
C ASP A 23 -6.20 -59.01 -16.94
N ASP A 24 -6.28 -59.97 -16.01
CA ASP A 24 -5.70 -61.28 -16.12
C ASP A 24 -6.63 -62.28 -16.84
N VAL A 25 -7.90 -61.96 -16.91
CA VAL A 25 -8.91 -62.86 -17.48
C VAL A 25 -9.08 -62.64 -18.98
N GLU A 26 -9.04 -63.75 -19.71
CA GLU A 26 -9.35 -63.81 -21.14
C GLU A 26 -10.86 -63.95 -21.39
N SER A 27 -11.49 -64.95 -20.76
CA SER A 27 -12.93 -65.22 -20.86
C SER A 27 -13.49 -65.83 -19.57
N ILE A 28 -14.79 -65.68 -19.31
CA ILE A 28 -15.53 -66.32 -18.25
C ILE A 28 -16.86 -66.83 -18.76
N GLU A 29 -17.13 -68.13 -18.54
CA GLU A 29 -18.40 -68.74 -18.78
C GLU A 29 -19.15 -68.97 -17.46
N LEU A 30 -20.47 -68.77 -17.47
CA LEU A 30 -21.32 -68.82 -16.30
C LEU A 30 -22.28 -70.02 -16.44
N SER A 31 -22.21 -70.97 -15.52
CA SER A 31 -23.15 -72.08 -15.48
C SER A 31 -23.71 -72.22 -14.04
N GLY A 32 -24.84 -71.60 -13.79
CA GLY A 32 -25.46 -71.61 -12.46
C GLY A 32 -24.55 -70.91 -11.45
N GLN A 33 -24.17 -71.54 -10.39
CA GLN A 33 -23.25 -71.06 -9.36
C GLN A 33 -21.77 -71.24 -9.72
N LYS A 34 -21.47 -72.02 -10.80
CA LYS A 34 -20.09 -72.24 -11.25
C LYS A 34 -19.62 -71.17 -12.20
N ARG A 35 -18.31 -70.81 -12.10
CA ARG A 35 -17.57 -69.83 -12.89
C ARG A 35 -16.38 -70.49 -13.52
N TYR A 36 -16.36 -70.63 -14.88
CA TYR A 36 -15.25 -71.16 -15.62
C TYR A 36 -14.40 -70.02 -16.16
N VAL A 37 -13.21 -69.91 -15.57
CA VAL A 37 -12.34 -68.76 -15.83
C VAL A 37 -11.12 -69.17 -16.63
N LYS A 38 -10.93 -68.59 -17.80
CA LYS A 38 -9.70 -68.72 -18.62
C LYS A 38 -8.85 -67.47 -18.43
N TYR A 39 -7.63 -67.69 -17.95
CA TYR A 39 -6.67 -66.56 -17.76
C TYR A 39 -5.84 -66.34 -19.04
N LYS A 40 -5.43 -65.14 -19.31
CA LYS A 40 -4.51 -64.79 -20.39
C LYS A 40 -3.21 -65.57 -20.20
N ASN A 41 -2.65 -66.04 -21.30
CA ASN A 41 -1.40 -66.82 -21.33
C ASN A 41 -1.46 -68.15 -20.55
N ASN A 42 -2.64 -68.66 -20.23
CA ASN A 42 -2.84 -69.97 -19.60
C ASN A 42 -3.92 -70.74 -20.34
N PRO A 43 -3.60 -71.91 -20.97
CA PRO A 43 -4.56 -72.72 -21.74
C PRO A 43 -5.62 -73.40 -20.83
N THR A 44 -5.39 -73.48 -19.50
CA THR A 44 -6.25 -74.17 -18.57
C THR A 44 -7.45 -73.32 -18.19
N VAL A 45 -8.64 -73.89 -18.22
CA VAL A 45 -9.87 -73.31 -17.68
C VAL A 45 -10.04 -73.76 -16.23
N TYR A 46 -10.15 -72.79 -15.35
CA TYR A 46 -10.30 -73.05 -13.92
C TYR A 46 -11.78 -72.94 -13.53
N GLU A 47 -12.28 -73.91 -12.73
CA GLU A 47 -13.59 -73.90 -12.16
C GLU A 47 -13.53 -73.20 -10.79
N ASP A 48 -14.36 -72.21 -10.59
CA ASP A 48 -14.57 -71.49 -9.33
C ASP A 48 -16.08 -71.27 -9.05
N ASN A 49 -16.48 -70.67 -7.99
CA ASN A 49 -17.89 -70.48 -7.69
C ASN A 49 -18.28 -68.97 -7.56
N SER A 50 -19.61 -68.73 -7.54
CA SER A 50 -20.17 -67.37 -7.46
C SER A 50 -19.87 -66.62 -6.12
N GLN A 51 -19.49 -67.34 -5.07
CA GLN A 51 -19.11 -66.76 -3.77
C GLN A 51 -17.66 -66.23 -3.75
N ARG A 52 -16.81 -66.82 -4.65
CA ARG A 52 -15.41 -66.42 -4.78
C ARG A 52 -15.17 -65.44 -5.91
N ILE A 53 -15.91 -65.52 -7.04
CA ILE A 53 -15.75 -64.67 -8.20
C ILE A 53 -17.04 -63.87 -8.42
N HIS A 54 -16.94 -62.56 -8.21
CA HIS A 54 -17.99 -61.61 -8.47
C HIS A 54 -17.69 -60.86 -9.79
N ILE A 55 -18.67 -60.79 -10.69
CA ILE A 55 -18.55 -60.18 -11.99
C ILE A 55 -19.56 -59.05 -12.12
N TYR A 56 -19.06 -57.86 -12.29
CA TYR A 56 -19.85 -56.68 -12.55
C TYR A 56 -19.66 -56.26 -14.01
N ARG A 57 -20.78 -56.00 -14.68
CA ARG A 57 -20.77 -55.63 -16.12
C ARG A 57 -21.35 -54.24 -16.28
N ASN A 58 -20.72 -53.47 -17.16
CA ASN A 58 -21.11 -52.13 -17.48
C ASN A 58 -21.22 -51.20 -16.25
N PRO A 59 -20.37 -50.21 -16.14
CA PRO A 59 -20.41 -49.29 -15.01
C PRO A 59 -21.76 -48.56 -14.96
N SER A 60 -22.32 -48.42 -13.78
CA SER A 60 -23.57 -47.71 -13.53
C SER A 60 -23.42 -46.21 -13.56
N LEU A 61 -22.19 -45.70 -13.35
CA LEU A 61 -21.85 -44.29 -13.35
C LEU A 61 -20.37 -44.09 -13.74
N GLU A 62 -20.13 -43.16 -14.62
CA GLU A 62 -18.77 -42.66 -14.93
C GLU A 62 -18.54 -41.34 -14.20
N LEU A 63 -17.46 -41.29 -13.43
CA LEU A 63 -17.07 -40.09 -12.62
C LEU A 63 -15.96 -39.28 -13.29
N ASN A 64 -15.89 -39.33 -14.63
CA ASN A 64 -14.86 -38.67 -15.40
C ASN A 64 -14.98 -37.14 -15.26
N GLY A 65 -13.84 -36.47 -15.05
CA GLY A 65 -13.79 -35.01 -14.93
C GLY A 65 -14.42 -34.46 -13.63
N LYS A 66 -14.54 -35.31 -12.58
CA LYS A 66 -14.91 -34.89 -11.22
C LYS A 66 -13.70 -34.95 -10.31
N ALA A 67 -13.66 -34.14 -9.26
CA ALA A 67 -12.70 -34.32 -8.17
C ALA A 67 -13.18 -35.46 -7.30
N LEU A 68 -12.34 -36.50 -7.10
CA LEU A 68 -12.66 -37.68 -6.29
C LEU A 68 -11.91 -37.66 -4.96
N PHE A 69 -12.59 -38.11 -3.91
CA PHE A 69 -12.02 -38.19 -2.57
C PHE A 69 -12.38 -39.55 -1.95
N CYS A 70 -11.41 -40.20 -1.30
CA CYS A 70 -11.64 -41.38 -0.46
C CYS A 70 -11.48 -40.97 1.00
N ASP A 71 -12.56 -41.03 1.79
CA ASP A 71 -12.60 -40.58 3.18
C ASP A 71 -11.98 -39.16 3.37
N GLY A 72 -12.31 -38.25 2.45
CA GLY A 72 -11.79 -36.88 2.45
C GLY A 72 -10.39 -36.70 1.83
N THR A 73 -9.69 -37.82 1.51
CA THR A 73 -8.38 -37.79 0.84
C THR A 73 -8.55 -37.66 -0.68
N PRO A 74 -7.93 -36.64 -1.35
CA PRO A 74 -8.08 -36.50 -2.80
C PRO A 74 -7.37 -37.62 -3.54
N ILE A 75 -8.04 -38.13 -4.58
CA ILE A 75 -7.51 -39.08 -5.52
C ILE A 75 -7.09 -38.29 -6.77
N GLY A 76 -5.79 -38.14 -6.97
CA GLY A 76 -5.21 -37.36 -8.08
C GLY A 76 -4.78 -38.24 -9.25
N ASP A 77 -4.53 -37.57 -10.41
CA ASP A 77 -3.90 -38.14 -11.59
C ASP A 77 -4.57 -39.40 -12.18
N TYR A 78 -5.87 -39.56 -12.01
CA TYR A 78 -6.62 -40.64 -12.61
C TYR A 78 -7.06 -40.33 -14.06
N LEU A 79 -7.20 -41.36 -14.87
CA LEU A 79 -7.68 -41.27 -16.25
C LEU A 79 -9.22 -41.38 -16.28
N THR A 80 -9.78 -42.35 -15.57
CA THR A 80 -11.21 -42.59 -15.48
C THR A 80 -11.58 -43.26 -14.16
N ALA A 81 -12.79 -43.05 -13.69
CA ALA A 81 -13.35 -43.70 -12.52
C ALA A 81 -14.73 -44.19 -12.84
N LEU A 82 -14.93 -45.49 -12.63
CA LEU A 82 -16.09 -46.25 -13.04
C LEU A 82 -16.76 -46.91 -11.83
N LYS A 83 -18.03 -46.61 -11.61
CA LYS A 83 -18.81 -47.22 -10.56
C LYS A 83 -19.46 -48.54 -11.02
N PHE A 84 -19.12 -49.61 -10.34
CA PHE A 84 -19.72 -50.92 -10.51
C PHE A 84 -20.42 -51.33 -9.19
N ASP A 85 -21.73 -51.21 -9.13
CA ASP A 85 -22.51 -51.43 -7.92
C ASP A 85 -21.97 -50.69 -6.71
N ASN A 86 -21.46 -51.36 -5.68
CA ASN A 86 -20.86 -50.76 -4.48
C ASN A 86 -19.36 -50.48 -4.60
N HIS A 87 -18.76 -50.71 -5.78
CA HIS A 87 -17.34 -50.54 -5.99
C HIS A 87 -17.05 -49.42 -7.01
N VAL A 88 -15.97 -48.65 -6.78
CA VAL A 88 -15.46 -47.72 -7.74
C VAL A 88 -14.05 -48.13 -8.17
N LYS A 89 -13.91 -48.44 -9.44
CA LYS A 89 -12.64 -48.75 -10.09
C LYS A 89 -12.05 -47.45 -10.63
N ILE A 90 -10.90 -47.05 -10.10
CA ILE A 90 -10.18 -45.85 -10.54
C ILE A 90 -8.95 -46.30 -11.33
N ILE A 91 -8.86 -45.87 -12.57
CA ILE A 91 -7.74 -46.13 -13.48
C ILE A 91 -6.88 -44.90 -13.56
N PHE A 92 -5.61 -44.98 -13.16
CA PHE A 92 -4.67 -43.85 -13.16
C PHE A 92 -4.01 -43.65 -14.53
N LYS A 93 -3.50 -42.45 -14.78
CA LYS A 93 -2.82 -42.11 -16.04
C LYS A 93 -1.60 -42.99 -16.34
N LYS A 94 -0.97 -43.56 -15.30
CA LYS A 94 0.15 -44.51 -15.41
C LYS A 94 -0.27 -45.92 -15.81
N GLY A 95 -1.56 -46.18 -15.96
CA GLY A 95 -2.11 -47.48 -16.33
C GLY A 95 -2.50 -48.36 -15.15
N ASP A 96 -2.07 -48.03 -13.94
CA ASP A 96 -2.47 -48.76 -12.74
C ASP A 96 -3.93 -48.49 -12.39
N HIS A 97 -4.57 -49.40 -11.63
CA HIS A 97 -5.92 -49.17 -11.14
C HIS A 97 -6.06 -49.57 -9.67
N GLN A 98 -7.01 -48.96 -8.98
CA GLN A 98 -7.39 -49.27 -7.62
C GLN A 98 -8.90 -49.35 -7.49
N ILE A 99 -9.37 -50.17 -6.52
CA ILE A 99 -10.78 -50.35 -6.25
C ILE A 99 -11.08 -49.81 -4.85
N TYR A 100 -12.13 -49.06 -4.76
CA TYR A 100 -12.63 -48.46 -3.53
C TYR A 100 -14.08 -48.88 -3.31
N ASP A 101 -14.50 -48.98 -2.07
CA ASP A 101 -15.94 -49.10 -1.72
C ASP A 101 -16.57 -47.73 -1.96
N PHE A 102 -17.69 -47.70 -2.68
CA PHE A 102 -18.39 -46.46 -3.04
C PHE A 102 -18.81 -45.61 -1.84
N LYS A 103 -19.08 -46.24 -0.68
CA LYS A 103 -19.43 -45.49 0.54
C LYS A 103 -18.33 -44.59 1.06
N HIS A 104 -17.05 -44.91 0.71
CA HIS A 104 -15.87 -44.08 1.05
C HIS A 104 -15.52 -43.06 -0.02
N ILE A 105 -16.16 -43.09 -1.18
CA ILE A 105 -15.90 -42.16 -2.30
C ILE A 105 -16.90 -41.03 -2.28
N THR A 106 -16.39 -39.85 -2.18
CA THR A 106 -17.12 -38.60 -2.44
C THR A 106 -16.56 -37.93 -3.70
N PHE A 107 -17.41 -37.24 -4.45
CA PHE A 107 -17.00 -36.56 -5.68
C PHE A 107 -17.68 -35.21 -5.80
N LYS A 108 -16.95 -34.27 -6.44
CA LYS A 108 -17.43 -32.93 -6.71
C LYS A 108 -17.16 -32.55 -8.17
N ASP A 109 -18.04 -31.73 -8.73
CA ASP A 109 -17.83 -31.20 -10.06
C ASP A 109 -16.63 -30.24 -10.06
N LEU A 110 -15.72 -30.44 -11.03
CA LEU A 110 -14.69 -29.45 -11.31
C LEU A 110 -15.34 -28.29 -12.06
N LEU A 111 -14.90 -27.06 -11.76
CA LEU A 111 -15.22 -25.92 -12.58
C LEU A 111 -14.59 -26.14 -13.97
N ARG A 112 -15.45 -26.47 -14.95
CA ARG A 112 -15.01 -26.67 -16.32
C ARG A 112 -14.91 -25.34 -17.02
N PHE A 113 -13.74 -25.03 -17.54
CA PHE A 113 -13.47 -23.85 -18.37
C PHE A 113 -13.48 -24.30 -19.82
N ASN A 114 -14.33 -23.69 -20.65
CA ASN A 114 -14.24 -23.90 -22.10
C ASN A 114 -13.10 -22.98 -22.62
N GLU A 115 -11.96 -23.57 -22.98
CA GLU A 115 -10.77 -22.82 -23.42
C GLU A 115 -11.05 -21.94 -24.65
N ASN A 116 -12.06 -22.29 -25.44
CA ASN A 116 -12.42 -21.56 -26.66
C ASN A 116 -13.47 -20.45 -26.41
N ASP A 117 -14.01 -20.34 -25.17
CA ASP A 117 -15.00 -19.32 -24.84
C ASP A 117 -14.33 -17.97 -24.55
N LYS A 118 -14.27 -17.12 -25.59
CA LYS A 118 -13.70 -15.77 -25.48
C LYS A 118 -14.52 -14.80 -24.63
N THR A 119 -15.75 -15.17 -24.23
CA THR A 119 -16.63 -14.36 -23.35
C THR A 119 -16.48 -14.74 -21.89
N SER A 120 -15.75 -15.82 -21.58
CA SER A 120 -15.55 -16.32 -20.24
C SER A 120 -14.33 -15.69 -19.58
N PHE A 121 -14.53 -15.01 -18.45
CA PHE A 121 -13.42 -14.52 -17.63
C PHE A 121 -12.55 -15.66 -17.05
N PHE A 122 -13.10 -16.85 -16.84
CA PHE A 122 -12.31 -18.00 -16.40
C PHE A 122 -11.33 -18.48 -17.47
N SER A 123 -11.75 -18.50 -18.74
CA SER A 123 -10.84 -18.83 -19.86
C SER A 123 -9.70 -17.81 -19.96
N TYR A 124 -10.01 -16.54 -19.72
CA TYR A 124 -9.00 -15.49 -19.60
C TYR A 124 -8.05 -15.74 -18.42
N LEU A 125 -8.56 -16.04 -17.21
CA LEU A 125 -7.71 -16.34 -16.05
C LEU A 125 -6.83 -17.57 -16.25
N LYS A 126 -7.30 -18.57 -17.00
CA LYS A 126 -6.50 -19.75 -17.35
C LYS A 126 -5.33 -19.37 -18.24
N GLU A 127 -5.54 -18.54 -19.27
CA GLU A 127 -4.43 -18.05 -20.11
C GLU A 127 -3.46 -17.18 -19.30
N LEU A 128 -3.95 -16.32 -18.43
CA LEU A 128 -3.13 -15.52 -17.51
C LEU A 128 -2.27 -16.39 -16.59
N SER A 129 -2.82 -17.46 -16.05
CA SER A 129 -2.11 -18.33 -15.09
C SER A 129 -0.88 -19.01 -15.68
N LYS A 130 -0.79 -19.09 -17.03
CA LYS A 130 0.39 -19.64 -17.73
C LYS A 130 1.58 -18.67 -17.72
N ILE A 131 1.34 -17.37 -17.59
CA ILE A 131 2.38 -16.34 -17.64
C ILE A 131 2.71 -15.74 -16.26
N ILE A 132 1.77 -15.80 -15.30
CA ILE A 132 1.94 -15.25 -13.98
C ILE A 132 2.59 -16.28 -13.07
N LYS A 133 3.73 -15.91 -12.49
CA LYS A 133 4.49 -16.72 -11.55
C LYS A 133 4.22 -16.19 -10.14
N ALA A 134 3.78 -17.06 -9.24
CA ALA A 134 3.75 -16.75 -7.82
C ALA A 134 5.09 -17.19 -7.23
N ASP A 135 5.87 -16.25 -6.72
CA ASP A 135 7.21 -16.46 -6.22
C ASP A 135 8.05 -17.37 -7.14
N ASP A 136 9.12 -17.96 -6.76
CA ASP A 136 9.99 -18.76 -7.65
C ASP A 136 9.37 -20.04 -8.27
N ASP A 137 8.11 -20.35 -8.01
CA ASP A 137 7.45 -21.58 -8.42
C ASP A 137 6.50 -21.37 -9.61
N LYS A 138 6.92 -21.81 -10.80
CA LYS A 138 6.35 -21.47 -12.12
C LYS A 138 4.90 -21.94 -12.37
N GLU A 139 4.40 -22.95 -11.66
CA GLU A 139 3.15 -23.64 -12.02
C GLU A 139 2.07 -23.71 -10.93
N ILE A 140 2.29 -23.05 -9.77
CA ILE A 140 1.36 -23.18 -8.65
C ILE A 140 -0.04 -22.66 -8.99
N LEU A 141 -0.13 -21.48 -9.63
CA LEU A 141 -1.42 -20.84 -9.90
C LEU A 141 -2.22 -21.57 -10.97
N SER A 142 -1.57 -22.01 -12.07
CA SER A 142 -2.24 -22.78 -13.13
C SER A 142 -2.75 -24.12 -12.60
N THR A 143 -1.92 -24.86 -11.87
CA THR A 143 -2.30 -26.13 -11.25
C THR A 143 -3.45 -25.98 -10.26
N GLN A 144 -3.47 -24.91 -9.45
CA GLN A 144 -4.57 -24.66 -8.52
C GLN A 144 -5.87 -24.30 -9.25
N LEU A 145 -5.77 -23.51 -10.33
CA LEU A 145 -6.95 -23.14 -11.12
C LEU A 145 -7.55 -24.38 -11.83
N GLU A 146 -6.73 -25.29 -12.36
CA GLU A 146 -7.19 -26.53 -12.98
C GLU A 146 -7.86 -27.49 -12.01
N LYS A 147 -7.41 -27.49 -10.75
CA LYS A 147 -7.98 -28.30 -9.65
C LYS A 147 -9.10 -27.60 -8.89
N LEU A 148 -9.65 -26.50 -9.45
CA LEU A 148 -10.70 -25.75 -8.78
C LEU A 148 -12.02 -26.52 -8.81
N THR A 149 -12.54 -26.84 -7.62
CA THR A 149 -13.80 -27.56 -7.44
C THR A 149 -14.97 -26.60 -7.35
N PHE A 150 -16.11 -27.00 -7.92
CA PHE A 150 -17.35 -26.27 -7.76
C PHE A 150 -17.97 -26.63 -6.40
N ILE A 151 -18.02 -25.67 -5.50
CA ILE A 151 -18.70 -25.79 -4.20
C ILE A 151 -19.81 -24.75 -4.15
N LYS A 152 -21.06 -25.23 -4.09
CA LYS A 152 -22.26 -24.37 -4.18
C LYS A 152 -22.27 -23.28 -3.10
N GLU A 153 -21.82 -23.60 -1.90
CA GLU A 153 -21.80 -22.71 -0.74
C GLU A 153 -20.66 -21.70 -0.77
N SER A 154 -19.68 -21.89 -1.66
CA SER A 154 -18.49 -21.01 -1.71
C SER A 154 -18.86 -19.61 -2.14
N VAL A 155 -18.13 -18.62 -1.60
CA VAL A 155 -18.27 -17.22 -2.05
C VAL A 155 -17.86 -17.04 -3.50
N LEU A 156 -16.99 -17.90 -4.04
CA LEU A 156 -16.67 -17.90 -5.47
C LEU A 156 -17.92 -18.19 -6.32
N ASN A 157 -18.76 -19.16 -5.92
CA ASN A 157 -20.01 -19.42 -6.63
C ASN A 157 -20.96 -18.22 -6.57
N LYS A 158 -21.14 -17.61 -5.39
CA LYS A 158 -21.93 -16.38 -5.23
C LYS A 158 -21.41 -15.24 -6.09
N PHE A 159 -20.09 -15.11 -6.18
CA PHE A 159 -19.42 -14.14 -7.05
C PHE A 159 -19.71 -14.40 -8.54
N ILE A 160 -19.67 -15.68 -8.99
CA ILE A 160 -20.01 -16.08 -10.36
C ILE A 160 -21.44 -15.70 -10.67
N GLN A 161 -22.37 -16.00 -9.78
CA GLN A 161 -23.81 -15.72 -9.91
C GLN A 161 -24.14 -14.22 -9.79
N ASN A 162 -23.17 -13.40 -9.39
CA ASN A 162 -23.31 -11.96 -9.21
C ASN A 162 -24.36 -11.59 -8.14
N GLU A 163 -24.40 -12.36 -7.05
CA GLU A 163 -25.39 -12.23 -5.98
C GLU A 163 -24.71 -12.20 -4.60
N SER A 164 -25.18 -11.30 -3.74
CA SER A 164 -24.83 -11.23 -2.33
C SER A 164 -26.07 -11.52 -1.48
N TYR A 165 -25.93 -12.43 -0.53
CA TYR A 165 -27.03 -12.86 0.35
C TYR A 165 -26.84 -12.31 1.76
N LYS A 166 -27.94 -12.16 2.49
CA LYS A 166 -27.89 -11.94 3.92
C LYS A 166 -27.47 -13.25 4.63
N THR A 167 -26.72 -13.10 5.69
CA THR A 167 -26.33 -14.22 6.58
C THR A 167 -27.35 -14.37 7.70
N ASP A 168 -27.31 -15.49 8.42
CA ASP A 168 -28.19 -15.76 9.58
C ASP A 168 -27.61 -15.23 10.90
N ILE A 169 -26.58 -14.36 10.86
CA ILE A 169 -25.93 -13.84 12.07
C ILE A 169 -26.82 -12.76 12.69
N ASN A 170 -27.20 -13.01 13.96
CA ASN A 170 -27.90 -12.02 14.75
C ASN A 170 -26.97 -10.84 15.09
N ILE A 171 -27.39 -9.62 14.74
CA ILE A 171 -26.64 -8.38 14.96
C ILE A 171 -26.86 -7.72 16.31
N ASP A 172 -27.86 -8.16 17.09
CA ASP A 172 -28.15 -7.57 18.39
C ASP A 172 -27.06 -7.86 19.44
N GLU A 173 -26.21 -8.85 19.19
CA GLU A 173 -25.16 -9.32 20.09
C GLU A 173 -23.76 -8.98 19.59
N ILE A 174 -23.57 -7.85 18.89
CA ILE A 174 -22.25 -7.45 18.40
C ILE A 174 -21.38 -6.88 19.52
N ILE A 175 -20.16 -7.36 19.59
CA ILE A 175 -19.13 -6.99 20.57
C ILE A 175 -17.99 -6.19 19.92
N TYR A 176 -17.30 -5.35 20.70
CA TYR A 176 -16.22 -4.48 20.23
C TYR A 176 -15.01 -4.50 21.20
N PRO A 177 -14.31 -5.64 21.31
CA PRO A 177 -13.19 -5.79 22.26
C PRO A 177 -11.96 -4.94 21.92
N PHE A 178 -11.87 -4.40 20.71
CA PHE A 178 -10.78 -3.55 20.28
C PHE A 178 -11.18 -2.05 20.20
N GLY A 179 -12.33 -1.68 20.82
CA GLY A 179 -12.91 -0.36 20.66
C GLY A 179 -13.53 -0.17 19.26
N SER A 180 -14.28 0.90 19.07
CA SER A 180 -14.91 1.18 17.78
C SER A 180 -15.42 2.61 17.70
N ASN A 181 -15.43 3.15 16.49
CA ASN A 181 -16.14 4.39 16.13
C ASN A 181 -17.42 4.07 15.32
N LYS A 182 -18.15 5.09 14.87
CA LYS A 182 -19.42 4.90 14.18
C LYS A 182 -19.26 4.16 12.87
N SER A 183 -18.35 4.59 12.02
CA SER A 183 -18.10 3.98 10.69
C SER A 183 -17.58 2.55 10.80
N GLN A 184 -16.75 2.26 11.80
CA GLN A 184 -16.26 0.91 12.09
C GLN A 184 -17.39 -0.01 12.55
N ARG A 185 -18.32 0.48 13.38
CA ARG A 185 -19.52 -0.28 13.82
C ARG A 185 -20.39 -0.66 12.64
N GLU A 186 -20.67 0.29 11.76
CA GLU A 186 -21.42 0.02 10.52
C GLU A 186 -20.72 -1.00 9.64
N ALA A 187 -19.39 -0.92 9.52
CA ALA A 187 -18.59 -1.87 8.76
C ALA A 187 -18.66 -3.29 9.36
N VAL A 188 -18.53 -3.44 10.69
CA VAL A 188 -18.67 -4.72 11.39
C VAL A 188 -20.07 -5.30 11.18
N GLN A 189 -21.12 -4.50 11.35
CA GLN A 189 -22.50 -4.92 11.12
C GLN A 189 -22.70 -5.46 9.70
N LYS A 190 -22.30 -4.70 8.68
CA LYS A 190 -22.43 -5.12 7.28
C LYS A 190 -21.61 -6.37 6.97
N ALA A 191 -20.39 -6.47 7.51
CA ALA A 191 -19.53 -7.64 7.33
C ALA A 191 -20.16 -8.93 7.90
N LEU A 192 -20.90 -8.81 9.00
CA LEU A 192 -21.59 -9.94 9.61
C LEU A 192 -22.95 -10.25 8.94
N GLN A 193 -23.65 -9.23 8.42
CA GLN A 193 -24.98 -9.38 7.82
C GLN A 193 -24.99 -9.91 6.38
N TYR A 194 -23.89 -9.76 5.65
CA TYR A 194 -23.87 -10.08 4.22
C TYR A 194 -22.75 -11.07 3.89
N SER A 195 -23.02 -11.93 2.94
CA SER A 195 -22.05 -12.92 2.46
C SER A 195 -20.85 -12.30 1.73
N MET A 196 -21.01 -11.09 1.21
CA MET A 196 -19.95 -10.28 0.61
C MET A 196 -20.11 -8.85 1.07
N SER A 197 -19.03 -8.25 1.58
CA SER A 197 -19.01 -6.85 2.00
C SER A 197 -17.65 -6.21 1.70
N ILE A 198 -17.65 -4.90 1.52
CA ILE A 198 -16.47 -4.09 1.23
C ILE A 198 -16.29 -3.04 2.32
N ILE A 199 -15.08 -2.97 2.87
CA ILE A 199 -14.67 -1.93 3.81
C ILE A 199 -13.59 -1.10 3.12
N GLN A 200 -13.92 0.11 2.77
CA GLN A 200 -12.96 1.08 2.24
C GLN A 200 -12.50 1.98 3.39
N GLY A 201 -11.20 2.22 3.45
CA GLY A 201 -10.66 3.11 4.46
C GLY A 201 -9.23 3.55 4.16
N PRO A 202 -8.99 4.86 4.16
CA PRO A 202 -7.64 5.40 4.15
C PRO A 202 -6.77 4.84 5.27
N PRO A 203 -5.44 4.94 5.16
CA PRO A 203 -4.55 4.65 6.29
C PRO A 203 -4.93 5.55 7.48
N GLY A 204 -4.96 4.99 8.69
CA GLY A 204 -5.31 5.77 9.90
C GLY A 204 -6.79 5.84 10.26
N THR A 205 -7.67 5.18 9.51
CA THR A 205 -9.10 5.08 9.83
C THR A 205 -9.47 3.84 10.65
N GLY A 206 -8.49 3.01 11.02
CA GLY A 206 -8.69 1.83 11.86
C GLY A 206 -9.19 0.60 11.11
N LYS A 207 -8.72 0.35 9.87
CA LYS A 207 -8.99 -0.89 9.13
C LYS A 207 -8.66 -2.14 9.95
N THR A 208 -7.44 -2.22 10.49
CA THR A 208 -6.99 -3.33 11.34
C THR A 208 -7.89 -3.52 12.57
N GLN A 209 -8.27 -2.43 13.24
CA GLN A 209 -9.18 -2.47 14.38
C GLN A 209 -10.56 -3.02 14.01
N THR A 210 -11.06 -2.64 12.82
CA THR A 210 -12.32 -3.15 12.29
C THR A 210 -12.24 -4.64 11.99
N ILE A 211 -11.15 -5.11 11.36
CA ILE A 211 -10.86 -6.53 11.10
C ILE A 211 -10.87 -7.31 12.41
N LEU A 212 -10.17 -6.83 13.43
CA LEU A 212 -10.08 -7.47 14.74
C LEU A 212 -11.46 -7.60 15.43
N ASN A 213 -12.30 -6.58 15.33
CA ASN A 213 -13.68 -6.65 15.84
C ASN A 213 -14.54 -7.64 15.03
N ILE A 214 -14.36 -7.74 13.72
CA ILE A 214 -15.05 -8.75 12.89
C ILE A 214 -14.61 -10.16 13.34
N ILE A 215 -13.29 -10.39 13.47
CA ILE A 215 -12.75 -11.69 13.95
C ILE A 215 -13.34 -12.04 15.31
N ALA A 216 -13.35 -11.12 16.27
CA ALA A 216 -13.89 -11.35 17.60
C ALA A 216 -15.37 -11.76 17.58
N ASN A 217 -16.18 -11.12 16.76
CA ASN A 217 -17.58 -11.48 16.60
C ASN A 217 -17.78 -12.83 15.92
N LEU A 218 -16.95 -13.15 14.92
CA LEU A 218 -17.02 -14.44 14.23
C LEU A 218 -16.63 -15.59 15.16
N ILE A 219 -15.57 -15.41 15.96
CA ILE A 219 -15.17 -16.40 16.99
C ILE A 219 -16.27 -16.58 18.02
N ASN A 220 -16.87 -15.48 18.52
CA ASN A 220 -18.00 -15.56 19.44
C ASN A 220 -19.20 -16.35 18.89
N LYS A 221 -19.36 -16.41 17.58
CA LYS A 221 -20.37 -17.22 16.88
C LYS A 221 -19.83 -18.59 16.41
N ASN A 222 -18.69 -19.04 16.94
CA ASN A 222 -18.01 -20.29 16.61
C ASN A 222 -17.74 -20.45 15.10
N LYS A 223 -17.35 -19.35 14.42
CA LYS A 223 -17.02 -19.33 12.99
C LYS A 223 -15.52 -19.43 12.77
N LYS A 224 -15.13 -20.17 11.75
CA LYS A 224 -13.75 -20.37 11.32
C LYS A 224 -13.37 -19.32 10.29
N VAL A 225 -12.27 -18.60 10.54
CA VAL A 225 -11.90 -17.39 9.79
C VAL A 225 -10.53 -17.55 9.16
N ALA A 226 -10.43 -17.29 7.86
CA ALA A 226 -9.16 -17.09 7.17
C ALA A 226 -8.91 -15.58 6.95
N ILE A 227 -7.70 -15.14 7.26
CA ILE A 227 -7.23 -13.78 6.97
C ILE A 227 -6.08 -13.87 5.98
N VAL A 228 -6.22 -13.18 4.86
CA VAL A 228 -5.19 -13.13 3.83
C VAL A 228 -4.90 -11.70 3.42
N SER A 229 -3.66 -11.49 2.98
CA SER A 229 -3.23 -10.22 2.38
C SER A 229 -2.25 -10.49 1.25
N GLY A 230 -2.14 -9.54 0.34
CA GLY A 230 -1.04 -9.50 -0.64
C GLY A 230 0.29 -9.08 -0.02
N ASN A 231 0.28 -8.54 1.22
CA ASN A 231 1.47 -8.06 1.94
C ASN A 231 1.57 -8.73 3.31
N ASN A 232 2.71 -9.40 3.57
CA ASN A 232 2.98 -10.08 4.85
C ASN A 232 2.96 -9.13 6.05
N GLU A 233 3.34 -7.86 5.88
CA GLU A 233 3.35 -6.86 6.97
C GLU A 233 1.96 -6.58 7.53
N ALA A 234 0.93 -6.60 6.68
CA ALA A 234 -0.45 -6.44 7.12
C ALA A 234 -0.87 -7.59 8.05
N ILE A 235 -0.47 -8.83 7.72
CA ILE A 235 -0.74 -10.01 8.54
C ILE A 235 -0.04 -9.90 9.90
N ILE A 236 1.26 -9.54 9.90
CA ILE A 236 2.06 -9.36 11.12
C ILE A 236 1.40 -8.33 12.06
N ASN A 237 0.97 -7.19 11.52
CA ASN A 237 0.31 -6.15 12.32
C ASN A 237 -0.98 -6.65 13.00
N ILE A 238 -1.80 -7.48 12.30
CA ILE A 238 -3.00 -8.07 12.90
C ILE A 238 -2.61 -9.07 13.99
N GLN A 239 -1.57 -9.90 13.77
CA GLN A 239 -1.09 -10.86 14.76
C GLN A 239 -0.55 -10.18 16.03
N GLU A 240 0.24 -9.09 15.88
CA GLU A 240 0.74 -8.31 17.00
C GLU A 240 -0.40 -7.75 17.86
N LYS A 241 -1.44 -7.21 17.21
CA LYS A 241 -2.63 -6.71 17.91
C LYS A 241 -3.43 -7.80 18.62
N LEU A 242 -3.50 -9.01 18.06
CA LEU A 242 -4.09 -10.16 18.75
C LEU A 242 -3.24 -10.60 19.96
N LYS A 243 -1.90 -10.55 19.80
CA LYS A 243 -0.96 -10.88 20.87
C LYS A 243 -1.06 -9.90 22.05
N GLU A 244 -1.26 -8.60 21.80
CA GLU A 244 -1.52 -7.61 22.88
C GLU A 244 -2.70 -7.99 23.78
N LYS A 245 -3.62 -8.84 23.29
CA LYS A 245 -4.80 -9.35 24.02
C LYS A 245 -4.70 -10.83 24.40
N ASN A 246 -3.53 -11.45 24.24
CA ASN A 246 -3.29 -12.89 24.47
C ASN A 246 -4.18 -13.81 23.60
N LEU A 247 -4.54 -13.37 22.39
CA LEU A 247 -5.37 -14.13 21.46
C LEU A 247 -4.54 -14.86 20.38
N ASP A 248 -3.24 -14.69 20.36
CA ASP A 248 -2.30 -15.29 19.39
C ASP A 248 -2.24 -16.81 19.51
N CYS A 249 -2.44 -17.38 20.70
CA CYS A 249 -2.48 -18.83 20.92
C CYS A 249 -3.64 -19.56 20.22
N PHE A 250 -4.62 -18.84 19.67
CA PHE A 250 -5.73 -19.37 18.87
C PHE A 250 -5.54 -19.16 17.37
N THR A 251 -4.36 -18.73 16.96
CA THR A 251 -4.04 -18.42 15.57
C THR A 251 -3.04 -19.39 14.98
N ALA A 252 -3.11 -19.64 13.67
CA ALA A 252 -2.09 -20.38 12.94
C ALA A 252 -1.69 -19.61 11.66
N LEU A 253 -0.38 -19.42 11.46
CA LEU A 253 0.18 -18.82 10.26
C LEU A 253 0.65 -19.94 9.32
N LEU A 254 -0.06 -20.13 8.18
CA LEU A 254 0.14 -21.25 7.27
C LEU A 254 0.52 -20.84 5.84
N GLY A 255 0.85 -19.56 5.59
CA GLY A 255 0.94 -18.99 4.24
C GLY A 255 2.01 -19.60 3.31
N SER A 256 3.18 -19.97 3.84
CA SER A 256 4.26 -20.61 3.08
C SER A 256 4.61 -21.96 3.66
N ARG A 257 5.46 -22.74 2.94
CA ARG A 257 6.00 -23.99 3.48
C ARG A 257 6.77 -23.72 4.76
N ASP A 258 7.63 -22.69 4.75
CA ASP A 258 8.44 -22.29 5.91
C ASP A 258 7.58 -21.90 7.11
N ASN A 259 6.45 -21.21 6.88
CA ASN A 259 5.51 -20.86 7.95
C ASN A 259 4.82 -22.08 8.52
N VAL A 260 4.43 -23.04 7.68
CA VAL A 260 3.85 -24.34 8.14
C VAL A 260 4.88 -25.10 8.96
N ASP A 261 6.13 -25.16 8.48
CA ASP A 261 7.22 -25.83 9.19
C ASP A 261 7.47 -25.16 10.55
N ALA A 262 7.64 -23.84 10.54
CA ALA A 262 7.85 -23.04 11.75
C ALA A 262 6.66 -23.11 12.74
N PHE A 263 5.43 -23.31 12.23
CA PHE A 263 4.28 -23.53 13.09
C PHE A 263 4.34 -24.87 13.80
N PHE A 264 4.59 -25.98 13.09
CA PHE A 264 4.60 -27.33 13.68
C PHE A 264 5.89 -27.66 14.45
N ASP A 265 6.97 -26.90 14.21
CA ASP A 265 8.24 -27.02 14.97
C ASP A 265 8.19 -26.33 16.35
N LYS A 266 7.15 -25.53 16.61
CA LYS A 266 6.95 -24.83 17.88
C LYS A 266 5.86 -25.50 18.70
N ASP A 267 6.08 -25.55 20.00
CA ASP A 267 4.99 -25.81 20.94
C ASP A 267 4.03 -24.60 20.96
N HIS A 268 2.75 -24.89 21.01
CA HIS A 268 1.69 -23.89 21.15
C HIS A 268 1.00 -24.01 22.52
N PRO A 269 1.73 -23.77 23.64
CA PRO A 269 1.14 -23.83 24.96
C PRO A 269 0.06 -22.76 25.08
N VAL A 270 -0.99 -23.10 25.79
CA VAL A 270 -1.98 -22.12 26.20
C VAL A 270 -1.36 -21.24 27.28
N ASN A 271 -1.38 -19.92 27.09
CA ASN A 271 -0.86 -18.97 28.06
C ASN A 271 -1.57 -19.17 29.42
N SER A 272 -0.80 -19.05 30.50
CA SER A 272 -1.34 -19.16 31.88
C SER A 272 -2.50 -18.17 32.15
N GLU A 273 -2.47 -17.00 31.53
CA GLU A 273 -3.58 -16.04 31.59
C GLU A 273 -4.85 -16.58 30.94
N CYS A 274 -4.75 -17.26 29.82
CA CYS A 274 -5.90 -17.88 29.16
C CYS A 274 -6.55 -18.99 30.02
N LEU A 275 -5.74 -19.71 30.81
CA LEU A 275 -6.24 -20.71 31.77
C LEU A 275 -7.01 -20.06 32.93
N ASN A 276 -6.65 -18.85 33.32
CA ASN A 276 -7.34 -18.11 34.35
C ASN A 276 -8.73 -17.57 33.92
N TRP A 277 -8.97 -17.45 32.62
CA TRP A 277 -10.27 -17.00 32.11
C TRP A 277 -11.42 -17.94 32.50
N LYS A 278 -11.14 -19.24 32.69
CA LYS A 278 -12.13 -20.26 33.16
C LYS A 278 -12.65 -20.02 34.58
N LYS A 279 -11.94 -19.27 35.40
CA LYS A 279 -12.30 -19.07 36.82
C LYS A 279 -13.36 -18.00 37.05
N ASN A 280 -13.71 -17.24 36.04
CA ASN A 280 -14.67 -16.15 36.15
C ASN A 280 -16.09 -16.64 35.81
N GLU A 281 -16.86 -17.01 36.82
CA GLU A 281 -18.30 -17.33 36.67
C GLU A 281 -19.11 -16.03 36.52
N TYR A 282 -19.37 -15.59 35.28
CA TYR A 282 -20.26 -14.49 35.01
C TYR A 282 -21.47 -14.97 34.20
N ASN A 283 -22.61 -14.31 34.45
CA ASN A 283 -23.82 -14.54 33.65
C ASN A 283 -23.68 -13.86 32.29
N GLU A 284 -23.36 -14.64 31.23
CA GLU A 284 -23.19 -14.15 29.86
C GLU A 284 -24.39 -13.32 29.38
N SER A 285 -25.62 -13.74 29.69
CA SER A 285 -26.86 -13.06 29.31
C SER A 285 -26.94 -11.63 29.87
N LEU A 286 -26.56 -11.47 31.14
CA LEU A 286 -26.56 -10.15 31.80
C LEU A 286 -25.50 -9.21 31.19
N ILE A 287 -24.38 -9.78 30.75
CA ILE A 287 -23.31 -9.00 30.11
C ILE A 287 -23.74 -8.55 28.71
N PHE A 288 -24.37 -9.43 27.93
CA PHE A 288 -24.93 -9.05 26.63
C PHE A 288 -25.99 -7.96 26.74
N GLU A 289 -26.85 -8.02 27.74
CA GLU A 289 -27.82 -6.97 27.99
C GLU A 289 -27.15 -5.62 28.28
N LYS A 290 -26.10 -5.61 29.10
CA LYS A 290 -25.30 -4.39 29.36
C LYS A 290 -24.58 -3.89 28.09
N ILE A 291 -24.02 -4.80 27.29
CA ILE A 291 -23.39 -4.47 26.01
C ILE A 291 -24.40 -3.78 25.09
N LYS A 292 -25.63 -4.29 25.00
CA LYS A 292 -26.71 -3.69 24.21
C LYS A 292 -27.03 -2.27 24.67
N GLN A 293 -27.23 -2.07 25.97
CA GLN A 293 -27.48 -0.76 26.55
C GLN A 293 -26.34 0.24 26.32
N TYR A 294 -25.07 -0.22 26.40
CA TYR A 294 -23.91 0.63 26.08
C TYR A 294 -23.84 0.96 24.60
N ASN A 295 -24.12 0.00 23.71
CA ASN A 295 -24.13 0.22 22.26
C ASN A 295 -25.14 1.29 21.85
N GLU A 296 -26.34 1.29 22.42
CA GLU A 296 -27.37 2.31 22.17
C GLU A 296 -26.91 3.71 22.61
N LYS A 297 -26.40 3.85 23.81
CA LYS A 297 -25.90 5.12 24.34
C LYS A 297 -24.70 5.65 23.55
N ILE A 298 -23.76 4.77 23.19
CA ILE A 298 -22.57 5.13 22.43
C ILE A 298 -22.96 5.55 21.00
N SER A 299 -23.97 4.92 20.39
CA SER A 299 -24.47 5.34 19.08
C SER A 299 -24.91 6.80 19.06
N ILE A 300 -25.62 7.24 20.09
CA ILE A 300 -26.02 8.64 20.25
C ILE A 300 -24.80 9.54 20.45
N CYS A 301 -23.88 9.16 21.32
CA CYS A 301 -22.64 9.93 21.57
C CYS A 301 -21.76 10.04 20.32
N ALA A 302 -21.75 9.03 19.45
CA ALA A 302 -20.94 9.01 18.23
C ALA A 302 -21.31 10.14 17.27
N ASP A 303 -22.59 10.43 17.08
CA ASP A 303 -23.04 11.55 16.24
C ASP A 303 -22.56 12.90 16.79
N TYR A 304 -22.60 13.07 18.11
CA TYR A 304 -22.06 14.27 18.75
C TYR A 304 -20.53 14.38 18.61
N LYS A 305 -19.78 13.27 18.72
CA LYS A 305 -18.32 13.26 18.51
C LYS A 305 -17.96 13.67 17.08
N ILE A 306 -18.65 13.11 16.10
CA ILE A 306 -18.48 13.46 14.68
C ILE A 306 -18.72 14.97 14.51
N ARG A 307 -19.84 15.47 15.03
CA ARG A 307 -20.19 16.88 14.90
C ARG A 307 -19.18 17.80 15.59
N VAL A 308 -18.61 17.41 16.73
CA VAL A 308 -17.54 18.13 17.41
C VAL A 308 -16.30 18.25 16.53
N ALA A 309 -15.87 17.15 15.88
CA ALA A 309 -14.72 17.15 14.97
C ALA A 309 -14.97 18.05 13.74
N GLU A 310 -16.14 17.92 13.10
CA GLU A 310 -16.53 18.80 11.98
C GLU A 310 -16.51 20.28 12.35
N ILE A 311 -17.04 20.63 13.54
CA ILE A 311 -17.06 22.02 14.01
C ILE A 311 -15.65 22.53 14.30
N LYS A 312 -14.78 21.72 14.89
CA LYS A 312 -13.37 22.09 15.12
C LYS A 312 -12.66 22.41 13.80
N GLU A 313 -12.84 21.58 12.78
CA GLU A 313 -12.25 21.78 11.46
C GLU A 313 -12.82 23.06 10.79
N LEU A 314 -14.15 23.24 10.83
CA LEU A 314 -14.79 24.44 10.30
C LEU A 314 -14.32 25.72 11.00
N ILE A 315 -14.11 25.69 12.33
CA ILE A 315 -13.57 26.82 13.08
C ILE A 315 -12.14 27.11 12.59
N HIS A 316 -11.31 26.10 12.46
CA HIS A 316 -9.94 26.26 12.01
C HIS A 316 -9.87 26.86 10.59
N GLU A 317 -10.62 26.29 9.62
CA GLU A 317 -10.71 26.83 8.26
C GLU A 317 -11.16 28.31 8.24
N LEU A 318 -12.21 28.64 8.99
CA LEU A 318 -12.73 30.01 9.06
C LEU A 318 -11.78 30.98 9.78
N GLU A 319 -10.99 30.52 10.74
CA GLU A 319 -9.97 31.35 11.41
C GLU A 319 -8.84 31.68 10.44
N ILE A 320 -8.43 30.73 9.58
CA ILE A 320 -7.44 30.96 8.50
C ILE A 320 -8.02 31.95 7.46
N GLU A 321 -9.22 31.67 6.94
CA GLU A 321 -9.86 32.56 5.95
C GLU A 321 -9.99 33.98 6.51
N LYS A 322 -10.39 34.10 7.77
CA LYS A 322 -10.49 35.39 8.44
C LYS A 322 -9.13 36.10 8.53
N SER A 323 -8.06 35.38 8.88
CA SER A 323 -6.72 35.95 9.00
C SER A 323 -6.19 36.49 7.65
N VAL A 324 -6.47 35.77 6.55
CA VAL A 324 -6.13 36.23 5.20
C VAL A 324 -6.92 37.47 4.83
N ASN A 325 -8.23 37.47 5.10
CA ASN A 325 -9.10 38.62 4.83
C ASN A 325 -8.73 39.84 5.71
N ASP A 326 -8.38 39.66 6.99
CA ASP A 326 -7.95 40.72 7.90
C ASP A 326 -6.63 41.35 7.39
N ALA A 327 -5.70 40.59 6.83
CA ALA A 327 -4.45 41.10 6.27
C ALA A 327 -4.69 41.97 5.03
N GLU A 328 -5.61 41.57 4.14
CA GLU A 328 -6.03 42.38 3.00
C GLU A 328 -6.79 43.64 3.43
N TYR A 329 -7.66 43.54 4.44
CA TYR A 329 -8.45 44.65 4.99
C TYR A 329 -7.59 45.73 5.65
N LEU A 330 -6.51 45.38 6.37
CA LEU A 330 -5.58 46.33 6.98
C LEU A 330 -4.86 47.21 5.94
N MET A 331 -4.75 46.75 4.70
CA MET A 331 -4.16 47.51 3.58
C MET A 331 -5.16 48.47 2.93
N THR A 332 -6.46 48.29 3.09
CA THR A 332 -7.52 49.05 2.39
C THR A 332 -8.38 49.91 3.31
N ALA A 333 -8.35 49.71 4.65
CA ALA A 333 -9.30 50.29 5.55
C ALA A 333 -9.05 51.74 5.93
N GLN A 334 -9.78 52.67 5.31
CA GLN A 334 -10.28 53.89 5.96
C GLN A 334 -11.63 53.53 6.61
N SER A 335 -11.75 53.81 7.92
CA SER A 335 -12.83 53.38 8.81
C SER A 335 -14.25 53.64 8.29
N VAL A 336 -14.97 52.63 7.83
CA VAL A 336 -16.43 52.72 7.67
C VAL A 336 -17.08 52.51 9.03
N GLN A 337 -17.53 53.57 9.66
CA GLN A 337 -18.37 53.52 10.85
C GLN A 337 -19.80 53.20 10.43
N LEU A 338 -20.15 51.93 10.41
CA LEU A 338 -21.54 51.49 10.25
C LEU A 338 -22.21 51.48 11.63
N ASN A 339 -23.40 52.09 11.75
CA ASN A 339 -24.19 52.13 12.96
C ASN A 339 -24.43 50.74 13.53
N LYS A 340 -24.54 50.59 14.86
CA LYS A 340 -24.73 49.35 15.65
C LYS A 340 -26.04 48.65 15.32
N THR A 341 -26.15 48.10 14.11
CA THR A 341 -27.24 47.20 13.77
C THR A 341 -26.94 45.78 14.26
N HIS A 342 -27.85 45.13 14.98
CA HIS A 342 -27.73 43.72 15.37
C HIS A 342 -27.92 42.86 14.13
N PHE A 343 -26.80 42.40 13.54
CA PHE A 343 -26.81 41.48 12.44
C PHE A 343 -26.99 40.04 12.95
N THR A 344 -28.02 39.33 12.45
CA THR A 344 -28.03 37.89 12.46
C THR A 344 -27.29 37.39 11.21
N LEU A 345 -26.74 36.17 11.25
CA LEU A 345 -25.99 35.59 10.16
C LEU A 345 -26.78 35.59 8.84
N GLU A 346 -28.06 35.18 8.91
CA GLU A 346 -28.97 35.11 7.75
C GLU A 346 -29.26 36.49 7.14
N ARG A 347 -29.48 37.47 8.02
CA ARG A 347 -29.74 38.85 7.62
C ARG A 347 -28.53 39.53 6.98
N LEU A 348 -27.32 39.19 7.49
CA LEU A 348 -26.05 39.68 6.95
C LEU A 348 -25.77 39.10 5.54
N LEU A 349 -25.97 37.79 5.34
CA LEU A 349 -25.82 37.14 4.05
C LEU A 349 -26.79 37.69 3.00
N LYS A 350 -28.06 37.89 3.39
CA LYS A 350 -29.07 38.53 2.52
C LYS A 350 -28.67 39.96 2.14
N LEU A 351 -28.15 40.71 3.10
CA LEU A 351 -27.69 42.09 2.87
C LEU A 351 -26.48 42.10 1.88
N LYS A 352 -25.47 41.24 2.12
CA LYS A 352 -24.31 41.11 1.26
C LYS A 352 -24.74 40.77 -0.18
N ALA A 353 -25.64 39.77 -0.35
CA ALA A 353 -26.14 39.36 -1.67
C ALA A 353 -26.89 40.50 -2.40
N GLU A 354 -27.73 41.26 -1.67
CA GLU A 354 -28.46 42.37 -2.30
C GLU A 354 -27.56 43.58 -2.64
N LEU A 355 -26.59 43.90 -1.81
CA LEU A 355 -25.59 44.91 -2.12
C LEU A 355 -24.69 44.52 -3.30
N THR A 356 -24.31 43.26 -3.41
CA THR A 356 -23.53 42.78 -4.57
C THR A 356 -24.31 42.89 -5.89
N ALA A 357 -25.61 42.58 -5.85
CA ALA A 357 -26.50 42.59 -7.02
C ALA A 357 -27.00 44.00 -7.44
N LEU A 358 -26.68 45.05 -6.65
CA LEU A 358 -27.12 46.41 -6.96
C LEU A 358 -26.26 47.04 -8.07
N ASP A 359 -26.92 47.38 -9.23
CA ASP A 359 -26.33 48.16 -10.31
C ASP A 359 -26.33 49.63 -9.94
N ASP A 360 -25.31 50.39 -10.45
CA ASP A 360 -25.13 51.80 -10.19
C ASP A 360 -26.33 52.68 -10.53
N LYS A 361 -27.10 52.28 -11.55
CA LYS A 361 -28.35 52.97 -11.96
C LYS A 361 -29.50 52.76 -10.96
N LYS A 362 -29.58 51.68 -10.28
CA LYS A 362 -30.65 51.29 -9.31
C LYS A 362 -30.34 51.76 -7.88
N GLN A 363 -29.13 52.18 -7.61
CA GLN A 363 -28.66 52.61 -6.28
C GLN A 363 -29.42 53.81 -5.72
N LYS A 364 -29.78 54.80 -6.56
CA LYS A 364 -30.44 56.07 -6.18
C LYS A 364 -31.98 56.00 -6.18
N ALA A 365 -32.60 54.85 -6.54
CA ALA A 365 -34.04 54.77 -6.64
C ALA A 365 -34.74 54.75 -5.25
N PHE A 366 -35.78 55.53 -5.11
CA PHE A 366 -36.56 55.65 -3.88
C PHE A 366 -37.09 54.29 -3.35
N PHE A 367 -37.56 53.45 -4.25
CA PHE A 367 -38.00 52.08 -3.91
C PHE A 367 -36.89 51.17 -3.37
N THR A 368 -35.66 51.32 -3.80
CA THR A 368 -34.49 50.60 -3.27
C THR A 368 -34.25 51.04 -1.82
N ARG A 369 -34.31 52.33 -1.48
CA ARG A 369 -34.19 52.84 -0.10
C ARG A 369 -35.28 52.30 0.82
N LEU A 370 -36.53 52.30 0.38
CA LEU A 370 -37.66 51.76 1.13
C LEU A 370 -37.51 50.23 1.38
N ARG A 371 -37.09 49.50 0.37
CA ARG A 371 -36.84 48.07 0.44
C ARG A 371 -35.74 47.74 1.49
N PHE A 372 -34.62 48.48 1.47
CA PHE A 372 -33.54 48.30 2.46
C PHE A 372 -33.96 48.68 3.88
N LEU A 373 -34.76 49.73 4.03
CA LEU A 373 -35.34 50.14 5.32
C LEU A 373 -36.19 49.00 5.89
N PHE A 374 -37.18 48.51 5.16
CA PHE A 374 -38.12 47.49 5.62
C PHE A 374 -37.46 46.11 5.80
N LYS A 375 -36.56 45.74 4.92
CA LYS A 375 -35.93 44.40 4.91
C LYS A 375 -34.74 44.32 5.89
N PHE A 376 -33.96 45.37 6.01
CA PHE A 376 -32.71 45.39 6.75
C PHE A 376 -32.67 46.45 7.86
N GLY A 377 -33.69 47.27 8.03
CA GLY A 377 -33.73 48.38 8.99
C GLY A 377 -32.65 49.44 8.75
N ILE A 378 -32.23 49.58 7.49
CA ILE A 378 -31.18 50.51 7.06
C ILE A 378 -31.86 51.83 6.66
N PHE A 379 -31.75 52.86 7.50
CA PHE A 379 -32.32 54.18 7.22
C PHE A 379 -31.56 54.96 6.15
N ASN A 380 -30.26 54.85 6.15
CA ASN A 380 -29.40 55.57 5.20
C ASN A 380 -28.56 54.55 4.35
N ILE A 381 -29.08 54.16 3.23
CA ILE A 381 -28.39 53.25 2.32
C ILE A 381 -27.13 53.84 1.71
N ASN A 382 -27.08 55.23 1.61
CA ASN A 382 -25.93 55.87 0.99
C ASN A 382 -24.63 55.58 1.76
N THR A 383 -24.64 55.40 3.07
CA THR A 383 -23.47 54.98 3.86
C THR A 383 -22.91 53.61 3.45
N TYR A 384 -23.76 52.79 2.90
CA TYR A 384 -23.37 51.44 2.44
C TYR A 384 -22.98 51.38 0.97
N ILE A 385 -23.40 52.38 0.17
CA ILE A 385 -23.19 52.41 -1.28
C ILE A 385 -22.00 53.32 -1.64
N ASN A 386 -21.77 54.39 -0.89
CA ASN A 386 -20.69 55.36 -1.18
C ASN A 386 -19.31 54.72 -1.23
N ASP A 387 -19.10 53.73 -0.37
CA ASP A 387 -17.92 52.85 -0.45
C ASP A 387 -18.42 51.39 -0.39
N LYS A 388 -18.86 50.92 -1.55
CA LYS A 388 -19.45 49.58 -1.68
C LYS A 388 -18.42 48.49 -1.35
N ILE A 389 -17.15 48.70 -1.75
CA ILE A 389 -16.07 47.73 -1.55
C ILE A 389 -15.79 47.60 -0.05
N ALA A 390 -15.50 48.66 0.65
CA ALA A 390 -15.24 48.67 2.07
C ALA A 390 -16.45 48.16 2.90
N THR A 391 -17.67 48.42 2.43
CA THR A 391 -18.88 47.88 3.05
C THR A 391 -18.97 46.37 2.91
N LEU A 392 -18.69 45.82 1.72
CA LEU A 392 -18.70 44.38 1.49
C LEU A 392 -17.61 43.67 2.31
N GLU A 393 -16.43 44.25 2.41
CA GLU A 393 -15.35 43.75 3.28
C GLU A 393 -15.72 43.77 4.77
N PHE A 394 -16.31 44.86 5.26
CA PHE A 394 -16.82 44.92 6.60
C PHE A 394 -17.88 43.83 6.89
N LEU A 395 -18.84 43.63 5.95
CA LEU A 395 -19.88 42.60 6.10
C LEU A 395 -19.25 41.21 6.10
N GLU A 396 -18.18 40.99 5.34
CA GLU A 396 -17.43 39.74 5.28
C GLU A 396 -16.73 39.45 6.61
N ASN A 397 -16.01 40.44 7.17
CA ASN A 397 -15.40 40.32 8.49
C ASN A 397 -16.43 40.04 9.56
N LYS A 398 -17.57 40.72 9.49
CA LYS A 398 -18.68 40.50 10.45
C LYS A 398 -19.31 39.13 10.29
N TYR A 399 -19.33 38.57 9.09
CA TYR A 399 -19.75 37.20 8.83
C TYR A 399 -18.84 36.19 9.54
N TYR A 400 -17.52 36.31 9.40
CA TYR A 400 -16.58 35.43 10.08
C TYR A 400 -16.75 35.51 11.61
N GLU A 401 -16.85 36.72 12.16
CA GLU A 401 -17.04 36.91 13.60
C GLU A 401 -18.30 36.21 14.12
N LEU A 402 -19.46 36.46 13.47
CA LEU A 402 -20.73 35.87 13.88
C LEU A 402 -20.77 34.35 13.66
N LYS A 403 -20.20 33.85 12.57
CA LYS A 403 -20.12 32.43 12.25
C LYS A 403 -19.24 31.68 13.25
N LEU A 404 -18.04 32.20 13.52
CA LEU A 404 -17.14 31.65 14.54
C LEU A 404 -17.77 31.62 15.91
N LYS A 405 -18.43 32.72 16.32
CA LYS A 405 -19.15 32.79 17.60
C LYS A 405 -20.26 31.74 17.73
N SER A 406 -21.02 31.55 16.64
CA SER A 406 -22.08 30.53 16.58
C SER A 406 -21.50 29.10 16.68
N LEU A 407 -20.44 28.81 15.94
CA LEU A 407 -19.78 27.48 15.93
C LEU A 407 -19.11 27.19 17.28
N LYS A 408 -18.43 28.15 17.87
CA LYS A 408 -17.83 28.02 19.23
C LYS A 408 -18.89 27.77 20.32
N LYS A 409 -20.09 28.37 20.19
CA LYS A 409 -21.22 28.08 21.07
C LYS A 409 -21.72 26.64 20.85
N GLU A 410 -21.98 26.24 19.61
CA GLU A 410 -22.42 24.87 19.26
C GLU A 410 -21.41 23.85 19.78
N LEU A 411 -20.10 24.08 19.57
CA LEU A 411 -19.02 23.22 20.06
C LEU A 411 -19.11 22.97 21.55
N LYS A 412 -19.26 24.05 22.35
CA LYS A 412 -19.38 23.95 23.80
C LYS A 412 -20.62 23.16 24.23
N GLU A 413 -21.76 23.35 23.57
CA GLU A 413 -22.99 22.60 23.85
C GLU A 413 -22.82 21.10 23.58
N LYS A 414 -22.19 20.74 22.44
CA LYS A 414 -21.94 19.34 22.06
C LYS A 414 -20.92 18.66 22.97
N GLN A 415 -19.83 19.34 23.32
CA GLN A 415 -18.83 18.84 24.28
C GLN A 415 -19.47 18.61 25.66
N LYS A 416 -20.26 19.56 26.18
CA LYS A 416 -20.96 19.40 27.44
C LYS A 416 -21.91 18.19 27.46
N PHE A 417 -22.55 17.89 26.34
CA PHE A 417 -23.35 16.69 26.19
C PHE A 417 -22.52 15.41 26.32
N LEU A 418 -21.36 15.34 25.63
CA LEU A 418 -20.45 14.19 25.68
C LEU A 418 -19.89 13.96 27.10
N ASP A 419 -19.51 15.03 27.80
CA ASP A 419 -19.00 14.98 29.15
C ASP A 419 -20.08 14.48 30.14
N LYS A 420 -21.30 15.01 30.01
CA LYS A 420 -22.45 14.60 30.84
C LYS A 420 -22.75 13.10 30.67
N ASN A 421 -22.65 12.59 29.45
CA ASN A 421 -22.91 11.18 29.14
C ASN A 421 -21.69 10.27 29.37
N LYS A 422 -20.57 10.79 29.84
CA LYS A 422 -19.33 10.05 30.14
C LYS A 422 -18.94 9.11 28.96
N SER A 423 -18.94 9.62 27.72
CA SER A 423 -18.85 8.85 26.50
C SER A 423 -17.59 7.97 26.43
N GLU A 424 -16.47 8.43 26.98
CA GLU A 424 -15.21 7.64 27.01
C GLU A 424 -15.30 6.48 28.01
N PHE A 425 -15.90 6.74 29.19
CA PHE A 425 -16.14 5.69 30.19
C PHE A 425 -17.01 4.58 29.60
N LEU A 426 -18.10 4.94 28.89
CA LEU A 426 -18.99 3.95 28.26
C LEU A 426 -18.25 3.10 27.19
N LEU A 427 -17.38 3.72 26.40
CA LEU A 427 -16.56 3.00 25.41
C LEU A 427 -15.60 2.02 26.08
N ASN A 428 -14.92 2.44 27.15
CA ASN A 428 -13.99 1.58 27.88
C ASN A 428 -14.71 0.40 28.54
N GLU A 429 -15.88 0.63 29.15
CA GLU A 429 -16.70 -0.42 29.74
C GLU A 429 -17.23 -1.41 28.69
N LEU A 430 -17.66 -0.91 27.53
CA LEU A 430 -18.07 -1.76 26.44
C LEU A 430 -16.91 -2.65 25.97
N THR A 431 -15.72 -2.07 25.80
CA THR A 431 -14.51 -2.79 25.37
C THR A 431 -14.16 -3.89 26.36
N LYS A 432 -14.09 -3.60 27.65
CA LYS A 432 -13.80 -4.59 28.70
C LYS A 432 -14.81 -5.74 28.72
N LYS A 433 -16.11 -5.43 28.61
CA LYS A 433 -17.16 -6.47 28.61
C LYS A 433 -17.11 -7.31 27.34
N SER A 434 -16.78 -6.69 26.20
CA SER A 434 -16.60 -7.38 24.94
C SER A 434 -15.37 -8.29 24.96
N GLU A 435 -14.26 -7.86 25.55
CA GLU A 435 -13.06 -8.68 25.75
C GLU A 435 -13.40 -9.93 26.56
N TRP A 436 -14.15 -9.75 27.64
CA TRP A 436 -14.56 -10.86 28.50
C TRP A 436 -15.38 -11.91 27.74
N ILE A 437 -16.34 -11.49 26.90
CA ILE A 437 -17.13 -12.43 26.06
C ILE A 437 -16.23 -13.24 25.12
N VAL A 438 -15.25 -12.61 24.46
CA VAL A 438 -14.31 -13.30 23.59
C VAL A 438 -13.48 -14.31 24.37
N GLN A 439 -12.98 -13.93 25.55
CA GLN A 439 -12.19 -14.79 26.42
C GLN A 439 -13.01 -16.03 26.87
N ALA A 440 -14.26 -15.81 27.32
CA ALA A 440 -15.15 -16.90 27.72
C ALA A 440 -15.44 -17.89 26.57
N CYS A 441 -15.64 -17.37 25.36
CA CYS A 441 -15.82 -18.21 24.17
C CYS A 441 -14.58 -19.01 23.84
N LEU A 442 -13.41 -18.40 23.86
CA LEU A 442 -12.14 -19.03 23.48
C LEU A 442 -11.70 -20.12 24.46
N CYS A 443 -12.12 -20.05 25.73
CA CYS A 443 -11.88 -21.12 26.70
C CYS A 443 -12.41 -22.48 26.23
N LYS A 444 -13.49 -22.49 25.44
CA LYS A 444 -14.06 -23.71 24.87
C LYS A 444 -13.14 -24.36 23.83
N HIS A 445 -12.29 -23.58 23.15
CA HIS A 445 -11.35 -24.08 22.15
C HIS A 445 -10.08 -24.69 22.77
N ILE A 446 -9.82 -24.47 24.06
CA ILE A 446 -8.66 -25.04 24.77
C ILE A 446 -8.83 -26.54 25.04
N GLU A 447 -10.05 -27.01 25.26
CA GLU A 447 -10.36 -28.39 25.70
C GLU A 447 -10.28 -29.40 24.55
N ASN A 448 -10.36 -28.96 23.29
CA ASN A 448 -10.51 -29.86 22.13
C ASN A 448 -9.17 -30.16 21.42
N TYR A 449 -8.04 -30.13 22.12
CA TYR A 449 -6.75 -30.38 21.49
C TYR A 449 -6.45 -31.88 21.37
N SER A 450 -6.58 -32.44 20.17
CA SER A 450 -5.96 -33.69 19.77
C SER A 450 -4.60 -33.41 19.14
N ASN A 451 -3.58 -34.27 19.39
CA ASN A 451 -2.25 -34.15 18.78
C ASN A 451 -2.36 -34.21 17.24
N ILE A 452 -2.33 -33.05 16.59
CA ILE A 452 -2.36 -32.91 15.15
C ILE A 452 -0.93 -32.68 14.67
N SER A 453 -0.41 -33.61 13.86
CA SER A 453 0.92 -33.53 13.29
C SER A 453 0.91 -32.80 11.95
N LYS A 454 2.06 -32.28 11.51
CA LYS A 454 2.29 -31.70 10.19
C LYS A 454 1.85 -32.63 9.05
N SER A 455 2.01 -33.93 9.19
CA SER A 455 1.66 -34.92 8.17
C SER A 455 0.15 -35.12 7.99
N ASN A 456 -0.65 -34.87 9.03
CA ASN A 456 -2.09 -35.19 9.02
C ASN A 456 -3.02 -33.99 9.19
N TYR A 457 -2.51 -32.77 9.49
CA TYR A 457 -3.37 -31.61 9.79
C TYR A 457 -4.35 -31.26 8.66
N ARG A 458 -3.97 -31.44 7.38
CA ARG A 458 -4.83 -31.14 6.25
C ARG A 458 -6.00 -32.09 6.10
N TYR A 459 -5.85 -33.34 6.53
CA TYR A 459 -6.92 -34.35 6.52
C TYR A 459 -7.86 -34.16 7.71
N ASN A 460 -7.31 -33.75 8.85
CA ASN A 460 -8.04 -33.43 10.07
C ASN A 460 -8.26 -31.94 10.28
N PHE A 461 -8.44 -31.19 9.18
CA PHE A 461 -8.44 -29.72 9.22
C PHE A 461 -9.61 -29.15 10.02
N ASN A 462 -10.74 -29.84 10.09
CA ASN A 462 -11.84 -29.46 10.98
C ASN A 462 -11.40 -29.45 12.45
N ASN A 463 -10.75 -30.52 12.93
CA ASN A 463 -10.22 -30.59 14.30
C ASN A 463 -9.09 -29.57 14.52
N PHE A 464 -8.24 -29.33 13.50
CA PHE A 464 -7.22 -28.30 13.55
C PHE A 464 -7.83 -26.91 13.77
N THR A 465 -8.89 -26.58 13.03
CA THR A 465 -9.57 -25.28 13.15
C THR A 465 -10.49 -25.18 14.39
N GLU A 466 -10.83 -26.28 15.06
CA GLU A 466 -11.42 -26.20 16.40
C GLU A 466 -10.43 -25.63 17.41
N ARG A 467 -9.14 -25.96 17.31
CA ARG A 467 -8.11 -25.42 18.20
C ARG A 467 -7.59 -24.07 17.74
N PHE A 468 -7.44 -23.87 16.42
CA PHE A 468 -6.93 -22.65 15.81
C PHE A 468 -7.97 -22.06 14.83
N PRO A 469 -9.03 -21.41 15.35
CA PRO A 469 -10.12 -20.91 14.52
C PRO A 469 -9.73 -19.72 13.61
N ILE A 470 -8.56 -19.12 13.85
CA ILE A 470 -8.05 -17.97 13.09
C ILE A 470 -6.83 -18.43 12.28
N ILE A 471 -6.96 -18.47 10.97
CA ILE A 471 -5.89 -18.90 10.06
C ILE A 471 -5.36 -17.70 9.28
N PHE A 472 -4.05 -17.49 9.31
CA PHE A 472 -3.36 -16.50 8.50
C PHE A 472 -2.67 -17.17 7.32
N SER A 473 -2.77 -16.54 6.14
CA SER A 473 -2.13 -17.03 4.92
C SER A 473 -1.93 -15.89 3.92
N THR A 474 -1.20 -16.16 2.84
CA THR A 474 -1.23 -15.30 1.66
C THR A 474 -2.38 -15.71 0.73
N THR A 475 -2.84 -14.80 -0.14
CA THR A 475 -3.97 -15.07 -1.05
C THR A 475 -3.75 -16.29 -1.95
N HIS A 476 -2.53 -16.45 -2.48
CA HIS A 476 -2.18 -17.56 -3.39
C HIS A 476 -1.90 -18.89 -2.66
N SER A 477 -1.58 -18.85 -1.36
CA SER A 477 -1.24 -20.06 -0.59
C SER A 477 -2.39 -20.65 0.21
N LEU A 478 -3.45 -19.87 0.47
CA LEU A 478 -4.56 -20.29 1.34
C LEU A 478 -5.12 -21.66 0.94
N ARG A 479 -5.44 -21.85 -0.36
CA ARG A 479 -5.99 -23.12 -0.85
C ARG A 479 -5.02 -24.31 -0.69
N LYS A 480 -3.71 -24.06 -0.81
CA LYS A 480 -2.67 -25.10 -0.70
C LYS A 480 -2.45 -25.55 0.74
N THR A 481 -2.55 -24.62 1.68
CA THR A 481 -2.26 -24.86 3.11
C THR A 481 -3.48 -25.23 3.94
N SER A 482 -4.67 -24.98 3.45
CA SER A 482 -5.93 -25.39 4.09
C SER A 482 -6.21 -26.88 3.88
N GLY A 483 -7.16 -27.41 4.63
CA GLY A 483 -7.75 -28.72 4.40
C GLY A 483 -8.35 -28.82 2.99
N ILE A 484 -8.40 -30.06 2.48
CA ILE A 484 -8.89 -30.31 1.14
C ILE A 484 -10.38 -30.01 1.10
N ASP A 485 -10.80 -29.15 0.17
CA ASP A 485 -12.18 -28.67 0.03
C ASP A 485 -12.79 -28.08 1.31
N PHE A 486 -11.96 -27.71 2.27
CA PHE A 486 -12.40 -27.02 3.46
C PHE A 486 -12.92 -25.64 3.10
N LEU A 487 -14.09 -25.28 3.59
CA LEU A 487 -14.65 -23.95 3.48
C LEU A 487 -14.61 -23.24 4.83
N TYR A 488 -13.81 -22.18 4.91
CA TYR A 488 -13.91 -21.25 6.03
C TYR A 488 -15.29 -20.61 6.04
N ASP A 489 -15.81 -20.31 7.22
CA ASP A 489 -17.05 -19.55 7.29
C ASP A 489 -16.87 -18.14 6.74
N TYR A 490 -15.71 -17.51 7.05
CA TYR A 490 -15.36 -16.18 6.54
C TYR A 490 -13.92 -16.11 6.03
N LEU A 491 -13.75 -15.39 4.95
CA LEU A 491 -12.47 -14.95 4.41
C LEU A 491 -12.38 -13.43 4.55
N ILE A 492 -11.35 -12.93 5.20
CA ILE A 492 -11.03 -11.51 5.27
C ILE A 492 -9.82 -11.27 4.39
N ILE A 493 -9.93 -10.39 3.39
CA ILE A 493 -8.84 -10.02 2.50
C ILE A 493 -8.43 -8.59 2.84
N ASP A 494 -7.33 -8.45 3.55
CA ASP A 494 -6.79 -7.12 3.86
C ASP A 494 -5.91 -6.61 2.73
N GLU A 495 -5.82 -5.28 2.60
CA GLU A 495 -5.18 -4.59 1.48
C GLU A 495 -5.64 -5.13 0.11
N SER A 496 -6.94 -5.40 -0.03
CA SER A 496 -7.53 -6.01 -1.23
C SER A 496 -7.36 -5.17 -2.51
N SER A 497 -7.04 -3.90 -2.39
CA SER A 497 -6.61 -3.05 -3.50
C SER A 497 -5.24 -3.42 -4.08
N GLN A 498 -4.41 -4.19 -3.35
CA GLN A 498 -3.12 -4.70 -3.79
C GLN A 498 -3.17 -6.18 -4.20
N VAL A 499 -4.33 -6.83 -4.06
CA VAL A 499 -4.50 -8.24 -4.42
C VAL A 499 -4.83 -8.34 -5.90
N ASP A 500 -4.07 -9.14 -6.63
CA ASP A 500 -4.33 -9.43 -8.04
C ASP A 500 -5.57 -10.32 -8.21
N ILE A 501 -6.16 -10.25 -9.40
CA ILE A 501 -7.43 -10.91 -9.70
C ILE A 501 -7.31 -12.44 -9.60
N LEU A 502 -6.21 -13.02 -10.08
CA LEU A 502 -6.04 -14.47 -10.17
C LEU A 502 -5.92 -15.12 -8.78
N SER A 503 -5.01 -14.61 -7.95
CA SER A 503 -4.84 -15.09 -6.58
C SER A 503 -6.08 -14.82 -5.71
N GLY A 504 -6.74 -13.69 -5.94
CA GLY A 504 -8.00 -13.35 -5.28
C GLY A 504 -9.12 -14.34 -5.58
N ILE A 505 -9.33 -14.70 -6.84
CA ILE A 505 -10.34 -15.70 -7.26
C ILE A 505 -10.06 -17.07 -6.63
N LEU A 506 -8.80 -17.48 -6.55
CA LEU A 506 -8.42 -18.72 -5.87
C LEU A 506 -8.74 -18.69 -4.36
N ALA A 507 -8.48 -17.57 -3.70
CA ALA A 507 -8.80 -17.40 -2.28
C ALA A 507 -10.33 -17.46 -2.03
N LEU A 508 -11.15 -16.85 -2.91
CA LEU A 508 -12.62 -16.90 -2.81
C LEU A 508 -13.19 -18.32 -2.85
N SER A 509 -12.49 -19.28 -3.46
CA SER A 509 -12.92 -20.68 -3.49
C SER A 509 -12.86 -21.37 -2.13
N CYS A 510 -12.18 -20.78 -1.14
CA CYS A 510 -11.91 -21.40 0.16
C CYS A 510 -12.91 -21.00 1.26
N ALA A 511 -13.88 -20.13 1.01
CA ALA A 511 -14.77 -19.63 2.05
C ALA A 511 -16.22 -19.51 1.60
N LYS A 512 -17.14 -19.43 2.58
CA LYS A 512 -18.57 -19.19 2.36
C LYS A 512 -18.93 -17.72 2.24
N ASN A 513 -18.20 -16.85 2.96
CA ASN A 513 -18.41 -15.41 2.99
C ASN A 513 -17.08 -14.68 2.87
N VAL A 514 -17.10 -13.43 2.35
CA VAL A 514 -15.89 -12.61 2.20
C VAL A 514 -16.09 -11.18 2.66
N VAL A 515 -15.07 -10.65 3.33
CA VAL A 515 -14.93 -9.24 3.67
C VAL A 515 -13.68 -8.72 2.97
N LEU A 516 -13.86 -7.80 2.02
CA LEU A 516 -12.77 -7.13 1.33
C LEU A 516 -12.45 -5.83 2.06
N VAL A 517 -11.20 -5.69 2.51
CA VAL A 517 -10.74 -4.48 3.20
C VAL A 517 -9.64 -3.84 2.36
N GLY A 518 -9.76 -2.56 2.03
CA GLY A 518 -8.77 -1.88 1.19
C GLY A 518 -9.12 -0.43 0.91
N ASP A 519 -8.40 0.18 0.00
CA ASP A 519 -8.63 1.56 -0.42
C ASP A 519 -8.32 1.73 -1.91
N LEU A 520 -9.34 2.03 -2.71
CA LEU A 520 -9.22 2.27 -4.15
C LEU A 520 -8.41 3.53 -4.51
N LYS A 521 -8.17 4.41 -3.52
CA LYS A 521 -7.36 5.63 -3.67
C LYS A 521 -5.88 5.41 -3.31
N GLN A 522 -5.50 4.15 -3.05
CA GLN A 522 -4.12 3.72 -2.85
C GLN A 522 -3.61 2.89 -4.03
N LEU A 523 -2.34 2.49 -3.96
CA LEU A 523 -1.66 1.80 -5.04
C LEU A 523 -2.33 0.45 -5.37
N PRO A 524 -2.45 0.12 -6.68
CA PRO A 524 -2.88 -1.20 -7.15
C PRO A 524 -1.75 -2.24 -7.00
N PRO A 525 -2.00 -3.51 -7.34
CA PRO A 525 -0.94 -4.52 -7.43
C PRO A 525 0.17 -4.08 -8.39
N VAL A 526 1.43 -4.28 -8.00
CA VAL A 526 2.57 -3.94 -8.85
C VAL A 526 2.79 -5.07 -9.86
N VAL A 527 2.54 -4.80 -11.12
CA VAL A 527 2.78 -5.76 -12.22
C VAL A 527 4.03 -5.36 -12.99
N LYS A 528 4.97 -6.30 -13.22
CA LYS A 528 6.17 -6.05 -14.01
C LYS A 528 5.79 -5.66 -15.45
N THR A 529 6.54 -4.75 -16.05
CA THR A 529 6.22 -4.15 -17.37
C THR A 529 6.05 -5.18 -18.50
N ASP A 530 6.88 -6.23 -18.51
CA ASP A 530 6.80 -7.34 -19.47
C ASP A 530 5.52 -8.16 -19.29
N ILE A 531 5.17 -8.48 -18.03
CA ILE A 531 3.92 -9.17 -17.68
C ILE A 531 2.71 -8.30 -18.03
N ALA A 532 2.77 -7.00 -17.74
CA ALA A 532 1.68 -6.06 -18.05
C ALA A 532 1.40 -6.00 -19.56
N LYS A 533 2.44 -5.91 -20.40
CA LYS A 533 2.31 -5.94 -21.86
C LYS A 533 1.71 -7.26 -22.34
N THR A 534 2.21 -8.39 -21.83
CA THR A 534 1.74 -9.73 -22.23
C THR A 534 0.30 -9.97 -21.77
N SER A 535 -0.04 -9.61 -20.53
CA SER A 535 -1.40 -9.74 -19.99
C SER A 535 -2.42 -8.91 -20.78
N LYS A 536 -2.05 -7.67 -21.17
CA LYS A 536 -2.89 -6.83 -22.02
C LYS A 536 -3.12 -7.47 -23.40
N ASN A 537 -2.08 -8.06 -24.01
CA ASN A 537 -2.22 -8.78 -25.29
C ASN A 537 -3.14 -10.01 -25.15
N ILE A 538 -3.11 -10.70 -24.02
CA ILE A 538 -4.05 -11.79 -23.72
C ILE A 538 -5.45 -11.23 -23.57
N PHE A 539 -5.63 -10.17 -22.76
CA PHE A 539 -6.92 -9.53 -22.52
C PHE A 539 -7.63 -9.13 -23.82
N CYS A 540 -6.91 -8.54 -24.78
CA CYS A 540 -7.45 -8.15 -26.07
C CYS A 540 -8.01 -9.30 -26.92
N LYS A 541 -7.69 -10.58 -26.58
CA LYS A 541 -8.24 -11.76 -27.27
C LYS A 541 -9.64 -12.15 -26.74
N PHE A 542 -10.05 -11.60 -25.61
CA PHE A 542 -11.28 -11.93 -24.92
C PHE A 542 -12.28 -10.76 -25.01
N GLN A 543 -13.57 -11.10 -25.08
CA GLN A 543 -14.67 -10.13 -25.08
C GLN A 543 -15.26 -10.02 -23.67
N ILE A 544 -14.46 -9.59 -22.73
CA ILE A 544 -14.85 -9.42 -21.31
C ILE A 544 -14.73 -7.96 -20.90
N PRO A 545 -15.47 -7.49 -19.89
CA PRO A 545 -15.42 -6.11 -19.44
C PRO A 545 -14.03 -5.65 -18.98
N ASP A 546 -13.71 -4.36 -19.17
CA ASP A 546 -12.40 -3.76 -18.89
C ASP A 546 -11.93 -3.91 -17.44
N TYR A 547 -12.85 -4.06 -16.48
CA TYR A 547 -12.47 -4.28 -15.09
C TYR A 547 -11.78 -5.64 -14.84
N TRP A 548 -11.74 -6.55 -15.82
CA TRP A 548 -10.96 -7.79 -15.77
C TRP A 548 -9.52 -7.64 -16.25
N GLU A 549 -9.17 -6.50 -16.82
CA GLU A 549 -7.80 -6.27 -17.29
C GLU A 549 -6.83 -6.30 -16.11
N TYR A 550 -5.96 -7.31 -16.10
CA TYR A 550 -5.13 -7.72 -14.97
C TYR A 550 -4.14 -6.66 -14.51
N SER A 551 -3.52 -5.95 -15.46
CA SER A 551 -2.47 -4.98 -15.14
C SER A 551 -3.01 -3.66 -14.58
N GLN A 552 -4.31 -3.39 -14.73
CA GLN A 552 -4.94 -2.13 -14.37
C GLN A 552 -5.86 -2.23 -13.15
N ASN A 553 -6.36 -3.44 -12.85
CA ASN A 553 -7.39 -3.62 -11.84
C ASN A 553 -6.97 -4.62 -10.76
N SER A 554 -7.29 -4.28 -9.53
CA SER A 554 -7.19 -5.18 -8.38
C SER A 554 -8.46 -6.02 -8.21
N LEU A 555 -8.41 -6.99 -7.30
CA LEU A 555 -9.61 -7.73 -6.87
C LEU A 555 -10.71 -6.78 -6.38
N LEU A 556 -10.34 -5.74 -5.62
CA LEU A 556 -11.29 -4.75 -5.10
C LEU A 556 -11.95 -3.94 -6.22
N ASP A 557 -11.19 -3.58 -7.28
CA ASP A 557 -11.76 -2.92 -8.48
C ASP A 557 -12.81 -3.80 -9.15
N VAL A 558 -12.51 -5.11 -9.31
CA VAL A 558 -13.46 -6.06 -9.90
C VAL A 558 -14.75 -6.13 -9.08
N PHE A 559 -14.64 -6.27 -7.75
CA PHE A 559 -15.81 -6.34 -6.88
C PHE A 559 -16.66 -5.06 -6.93
N THR A 560 -16.05 -3.90 -7.03
CA THR A 560 -16.80 -2.62 -7.07
C THR A 560 -17.48 -2.37 -8.40
N LYS A 561 -16.94 -2.90 -9.51
CA LYS A 561 -17.42 -2.62 -10.87
C LYS A 561 -18.33 -3.72 -11.45
N ARG A 562 -18.17 -4.98 -10.98
CA ARG A 562 -18.87 -6.15 -11.53
C ARG A 562 -20.36 -6.20 -11.18
N PHE A 563 -20.72 -5.87 -9.94
CA PHE A 563 -22.06 -6.12 -9.43
C PHE A 563 -23.05 -5.07 -9.85
N LYS A 564 -24.18 -5.46 -10.49
CA LYS A 564 -25.27 -4.56 -10.88
C LYS A 564 -25.94 -3.92 -9.66
N LYS A 565 -26.14 -4.68 -8.58
CA LYS A 565 -26.55 -4.17 -7.26
C LYS A 565 -25.28 -3.99 -6.43
N PRO A 566 -25.01 -2.78 -5.92
CA PRO A 566 -23.79 -2.53 -5.15
C PRO A 566 -23.68 -3.49 -3.97
N ILE A 567 -22.51 -4.08 -3.80
CA ILE A 567 -22.17 -4.85 -2.60
C ILE A 567 -22.20 -3.89 -1.41
N PRO A 568 -22.68 -4.33 -0.24
CA PRO A 568 -22.64 -3.52 0.97
C PRO A 568 -21.23 -2.99 1.23
N THR A 569 -21.08 -1.69 1.07
CA THR A 569 -19.81 -0.99 1.20
C THR A 569 -19.88 0.01 2.34
N THR A 570 -18.83 0.07 3.15
CA THR A 570 -18.68 1.09 4.19
C THR A 570 -17.35 1.82 3.99
N LEU A 571 -17.40 3.15 3.98
CA LEU A 571 -16.20 3.98 4.06
C LEU A 571 -15.91 4.26 5.54
N LEU A 572 -14.75 3.83 6.02
CA LEU A 572 -14.22 4.26 7.32
C LEU A 572 -13.79 5.71 7.16
N ASN A 573 -14.54 6.63 7.73
CA ASN A 573 -14.37 8.05 7.51
C ASN A 573 -13.78 8.82 8.70
N GLU A 574 -13.72 8.24 9.88
CA GLU A 574 -13.07 8.86 11.03
C GLU A 574 -11.57 8.60 11.00
N TYR A 575 -10.79 9.67 10.93
CA TYR A 575 -9.35 9.63 10.71
C TYR A 575 -8.56 10.08 11.95
N TYR A 576 -7.54 9.30 12.36
CA TYR A 576 -6.85 9.46 13.66
C TYR A 576 -5.33 9.57 13.56
N ARG A 577 -4.73 9.48 12.37
CA ARG A 577 -3.29 9.23 12.24
C ARG A 577 -2.44 10.49 12.10
N CYS A 578 -2.61 11.18 10.98
CA CYS A 578 -1.76 12.31 10.63
C CYS A 578 -2.25 13.59 11.27
N ASP A 579 -1.34 14.55 11.38
CA ASP A 579 -1.72 15.93 11.63
C ASP A 579 -2.75 16.40 10.59
N PRO A 580 -3.80 17.13 11.00
CA PRO A 580 -4.82 17.64 10.08
C PRO A 580 -4.25 18.46 8.91
N GLU A 581 -3.18 19.26 9.09
CA GLU A 581 -2.56 20.04 8.03
C GLU A 581 -2.07 19.14 6.87
N ILE A 582 -1.61 17.91 7.17
CA ILE A 582 -1.13 16.97 6.19
C ILE A 582 -2.29 16.32 5.45
N ILE A 583 -3.27 15.79 6.21
CA ILE A 583 -4.30 14.93 5.63
C ILE A 583 -5.47 15.71 5.00
N SER A 584 -5.70 16.96 5.39
CA SER A 584 -6.81 17.76 4.83
C SER A 584 -6.66 17.98 3.34
N PHE A 585 -5.44 18.11 2.82
CA PHE A 585 -5.23 18.13 1.37
C PHE A 585 -5.69 16.81 0.71
N CYS A 586 -5.28 15.66 1.27
CA CYS A 586 -5.71 14.36 0.76
C CYS A 586 -7.22 14.20 0.84
N ASN A 587 -7.83 14.66 1.94
CA ASN A 587 -9.27 14.63 2.14
C ASN A 587 -10.01 15.43 1.04
N LYS A 588 -9.58 16.65 0.78
CA LYS A 588 -10.15 17.51 -0.28
C LYS A 588 -9.92 16.92 -1.67
N ARG A 589 -8.71 16.48 -1.96
CA ARG A 589 -8.29 16.10 -3.32
C ARG A 589 -8.71 14.69 -3.73
N PHE A 590 -8.68 13.70 -2.79
CA PHE A 590 -8.87 12.28 -3.10
C PHE A 590 -10.13 11.68 -2.49
N TYR A 591 -10.62 12.22 -1.35
CA TYR A 591 -11.74 11.65 -0.61
C TYR A 591 -13.00 12.52 -0.61
N ASN A 592 -13.04 13.60 -1.40
CA ASN A 592 -14.19 14.51 -1.55
C ASN A 592 -14.71 15.07 -0.20
N ASN A 593 -13.79 15.41 0.70
CA ASN A 593 -14.11 15.91 2.05
C ASN A 593 -14.96 14.95 2.91
N LYS A 594 -14.85 13.65 2.67
CA LYS A 594 -15.62 12.64 3.44
C LYS A 594 -14.95 12.18 4.73
N LEU A 595 -13.66 12.50 4.92
CA LEU A 595 -12.95 12.14 6.14
C LEU A 595 -13.23 13.15 7.25
N ILE A 596 -13.47 12.65 8.45
CA ILE A 596 -13.72 13.40 9.66
C ILE A 596 -12.45 13.33 10.51
N LEU A 597 -11.74 14.44 10.63
CA LEU A 597 -10.46 14.49 11.31
C LEU A 597 -10.65 14.54 12.83
N GLN A 598 -10.13 13.52 13.51
CA GLN A 598 -10.20 13.38 14.96
C GLN A 598 -8.88 13.75 15.65
N SER A 599 -7.78 13.87 14.88
CA SER A 599 -6.49 14.34 15.38
C SER A 599 -6.53 15.84 15.66
N GLU A 600 -5.70 16.30 16.62
CA GLU A 600 -5.56 17.72 16.94
C GLU A 600 -4.49 18.37 16.05
N HIS A 601 -4.67 19.65 15.73
CA HIS A 601 -3.69 20.43 14.97
C HIS A 601 -2.45 20.72 15.83
N ASN A 602 -1.26 20.40 15.30
CA ASN A 602 0.03 20.74 15.92
C ASN A 602 0.51 22.13 15.49
N SER A 603 -0.34 23.14 15.58
CA SER A 603 -0.06 24.58 15.41
C SER A 603 1.08 24.89 14.40
N GLY A 604 0.83 24.71 13.08
CA GLY A 604 1.67 25.26 12.02
C GLY A 604 2.99 24.53 11.73
N ASN A 605 3.16 23.29 12.20
CA ASN A 605 4.38 22.49 11.98
C ASN A 605 4.14 21.14 11.28
N GLY A 606 2.92 20.88 10.80
CA GLY A 606 2.57 19.61 10.16
C GLY A 606 3.24 19.41 8.81
N VAL A 607 3.40 20.47 8.00
CA VAL A 607 4.03 20.40 6.69
C VAL A 607 5.07 21.47 6.51
N LYS A 608 6.21 21.13 5.91
CA LYS A 608 7.25 22.07 5.46
C LYS A 608 7.67 21.76 4.03
N VAL A 609 7.81 22.80 3.21
CA VAL A 609 8.27 22.68 1.83
C VAL A 609 9.60 23.40 1.71
N VAL A 610 10.63 22.66 1.29
CA VAL A 610 11.95 23.23 0.97
C VAL A 610 12.13 23.10 -0.53
N TYR A 611 12.29 24.23 -1.22
CA TYR A 611 12.48 24.22 -2.65
C TYR A 611 13.88 24.66 -3.09
N CYS A 612 14.36 24.04 -4.17
CA CYS A 612 15.64 24.36 -4.79
C CYS A 612 15.46 24.76 -6.25
N GLU A 613 16.53 25.30 -6.84
CA GLU A 613 16.58 25.65 -8.26
C GLU A 613 16.33 24.40 -9.16
N SER A 614 15.88 24.65 -10.39
CA SER A 614 15.36 23.59 -11.28
C SER A 614 16.40 22.86 -12.13
N HIS A 615 17.70 23.23 -12.04
CA HIS A 615 18.74 22.65 -12.91
C HIS A 615 19.51 21.47 -12.31
N HIS A 616 19.15 21.03 -11.11
CA HIS A 616 19.94 20.03 -10.36
C HIS A 616 19.59 18.59 -10.66
N ALA A 617 18.41 18.30 -11.24
CA ALA A 617 18.03 16.92 -11.54
C ALA A 617 18.81 16.39 -12.75
N ARG A 618 19.36 15.18 -12.61
CA ARG A 618 20.01 14.40 -13.67
C ARG A 618 19.36 13.05 -13.79
N GLY A 619 18.69 12.83 -14.90
CA GLY A 619 18.01 11.55 -15.06
C GLY A 619 16.98 11.33 -13.92
N ARG A 620 17.12 10.23 -13.18
CA ARG A 620 16.26 9.81 -12.06
C ARG A 620 16.86 10.12 -10.70
N SER A 621 17.80 11.08 -10.62
CA SER A 621 18.45 11.51 -9.38
C SER A 621 18.59 13.02 -9.29
N ASN A 622 18.68 13.54 -8.07
CA ASN A 622 18.89 14.96 -7.77
C ASN A 622 19.76 15.09 -6.51
N GLU A 623 21.06 15.32 -6.71
CA GLU A 623 22.05 15.42 -5.63
C GLU A 623 21.74 16.59 -4.69
N ARG A 624 21.27 17.73 -5.23
CA ARG A 624 20.90 18.90 -4.42
C ARG A 624 19.84 18.55 -3.39
N GLN A 625 18.80 17.76 -3.76
CA GLN A 625 17.77 17.33 -2.80
C GLN A 625 18.35 16.43 -1.71
N VAL A 626 19.35 15.61 -2.02
CA VAL A 626 20.04 14.80 -1.01
C VAL A 626 20.83 15.68 -0.04
N ASP A 627 21.54 16.68 -0.55
CA ASP A 627 22.30 17.63 0.27
C ASP A 627 21.38 18.48 1.17
N ILE A 628 20.23 18.91 0.68
CA ILE A 628 19.20 19.61 1.47
C ILE A 628 18.71 18.73 2.62
N ILE A 629 18.41 17.47 2.34
CA ILE A 629 17.98 16.52 3.38
C ILE A 629 19.07 16.36 4.44
N ASP A 630 20.32 16.16 4.01
CA ASP A 630 21.46 15.92 4.90
C ASP A 630 21.84 17.10 5.77
N LYS A 631 21.89 18.30 5.18
CA LYS A 631 22.50 19.47 5.80
C LYS A 631 21.49 20.45 6.39
N GLU A 632 20.27 20.48 5.86
CA GLU A 632 19.29 21.47 6.28
C GLU A 632 18.11 20.83 7.04
N ILE A 633 17.62 19.65 6.62
CA ILE A 633 16.43 19.05 7.22
C ILE A 633 16.78 18.15 8.41
N LEU A 634 17.64 17.14 8.22
CA LEU A 634 17.99 16.19 9.29
C LEU A 634 18.57 16.85 10.53
N PRO A 635 19.44 17.89 10.45
CA PRO A 635 19.93 18.59 11.63
C PRO A 635 18.85 19.31 12.44
N LYS A 636 17.75 19.70 11.81
CA LYS A 636 16.60 20.37 12.49
C LYS A 636 15.69 19.37 13.23
N LEU A 637 15.85 18.07 13.00
CA LEU A 637 14.99 17.01 13.54
C LEU A 637 15.49 16.40 14.87
N THR A 638 16.18 17.17 15.68
CA THR A 638 16.78 16.71 16.96
C THR A 638 15.77 16.18 18.00
N ASN A 639 14.51 16.58 17.86
CA ASN A 639 13.43 16.16 18.76
C ASN A 639 12.82 14.78 18.41
N PHE A 640 13.28 14.15 17.33
CA PHE A 640 12.79 12.86 16.87
C PHE A 640 13.93 11.81 16.94
N ASN A 641 13.57 10.57 17.34
CA ASN A 641 14.52 9.48 17.20
C ASN A 641 14.74 9.19 15.71
N LYS A 642 15.96 8.79 15.35
CA LYS A 642 16.28 8.42 13.96
C LYS A 642 15.34 7.34 13.40
N GLU A 643 14.93 6.38 14.24
CA GLU A 643 14.01 5.31 13.87
C GLU A 643 12.61 5.83 13.47
N ASP A 644 12.23 7.02 13.92
CA ASP A 644 10.94 7.64 13.63
C ASP A 644 10.96 8.54 12.38
N ILE A 645 12.13 8.66 11.73
CA ILE A 645 12.32 9.44 10.51
C ILE A 645 12.38 8.49 9.30
N GLY A 646 11.59 8.80 8.27
CA GLY A 646 11.62 8.10 7.00
C GLY A 646 11.92 9.02 5.82
N ILE A 647 12.67 8.53 4.83
CA ILE A 647 12.94 9.26 3.60
C ILE A 647 12.31 8.49 2.43
N ILE A 648 11.51 9.16 1.63
CA ILE A 648 10.83 8.61 0.48
C ILE A 648 11.34 9.28 -0.79
N ALA A 649 11.65 8.46 -1.80
CA ALA A 649 11.93 8.95 -3.15
C ALA A 649 11.25 8.06 -4.20
N PRO A 650 10.84 8.62 -5.37
CA PRO A 650 10.13 7.87 -6.39
C PRO A 650 11.02 6.92 -7.19
N PHE A 651 12.34 7.16 -7.28
CA PHE A 651 13.25 6.47 -8.18
C PHE A 651 14.39 5.78 -7.44
N ASN A 652 14.79 4.60 -7.94
CA ASN A 652 15.89 3.81 -7.36
C ASN A 652 17.23 4.53 -7.41
N ASP A 653 17.52 5.33 -8.46
CA ASP A 653 18.76 6.08 -8.58
C ASP A 653 18.89 7.11 -7.44
N GLN A 654 17.77 7.76 -7.07
CA GLN A 654 17.73 8.66 -5.92
C GLN A 654 17.90 7.92 -4.60
N LEU A 655 17.29 6.75 -4.48
CA LEU A 655 17.43 5.91 -3.29
C LEU A 655 18.89 5.48 -3.08
N ALA A 656 19.60 5.13 -4.15
CA ALA A 656 21.02 4.80 -4.09
C ALA A 656 21.88 6.00 -3.60
N MET A 657 21.55 7.23 -4.00
CA MET A 657 22.22 8.42 -3.48
C MET A 657 21.87 8.73 -2.02
N LEU A 658 20.62 8.48 -1.62
CA LEU A 658 20.14 8.65 -0.24
C LEU A 658 20.71 7.60 0.72
N ASP A 659 21.20 6.47 0.22
CA ASP A 659 21.74 5.37 1.02
C ASP A 659 22.87 5.82 1.97
N ARG A 660 23.62 6.87 1.61
CA ARG A 660 24.62 7.52 2.48
C ARG A 660 24.06 8.09 3.78
N LEU A 661 22.72 8.26 3.86
CA LEU A 661 22.01 8.81 5.02
C LEU A 661 21.40 7.75 5.94
N LYS A 662 21.66 6.46 5.68
CA LYS A 662 21.05 5.34 6.43
C LYS A 662 21.28 5.43 7.95
N ASP A 663 22.47 5.89 8.36
CA ASP A 663 22.82 6.00 9.78
C ASP A 663 22.10 7.15 10.50
N LYS A 664 21.50 8.07 9.74
CA LYS A 664 20.82 9.29 10.22
C LYS A 664 19.29 9.15 10.30
N CYS A 665 18.70 8.12 9.68
CA CYS A 665 17.25 7.89 9.66
C CYS A 665 16.89 6.41 9.74
N GLY A 666 15.64 6.09 10.13
CA GLY A 666 15.19 4.72 10.34
C GLY A 666 14.86 3.96 9.06
N LYS A 667 14.46 4.65 7.97
CA LYS A 667 14.12 3.97 6.72
C LYS A 667 14.24 4.88 5.50
N ILE A 668 14.90 4.39 4.46
CA ILE A 668 14.92 4.99 3.11
C ILE A 668 14.31 3.99 2.14
N ALA A 669 13.25 4.38 1.42
CA ALA A 669 12.61 3.48 0.48
C ALA A 669 11.76 4.21 -0.58
N SER A 670 11.36 3.47 -1.63
CA SER A 670 10.37 3.96 -2.59
C SER A 670 8.98 4.06 -1.97
N ILE A 671 8.10 4.85 -2.59
CA ILE A 671 6.72 5.03 -2.14
C ILE A 671 6.00 3.68 -1.99
N HIS A 672 6.19 2.75 -2.93
CA HIS A 672 5.61 1.41 -2.87
C HIS A 672 6.06 0.60 -1.64
N LYS A 673 7.36 0.67 -1.31
CA LYS A 673 7.93 -0.03 -0.13
C LYS A 673 7.60 0.65 1.20
N PHE A 674 7.04 1.86 1.17
CA PHE A 674 6.50 2.54 2.35
C PHE A 674 5.01 2.27 2.57
N GLN A 675 4.32 1.64 1.62
CA GLN A 675 2.92 1.28 1.79
C GLN A 675 2.75 0.31 2.97
N GLY A 676 1.75 0.53 3.81
CA GLY A 676 1.55 -0.22 5.06
C GLY A 676 2.43 0.23 6.23
N ARG A 677 3.46 1.06 6.01
CA ARG A 677 4.35 1.58 7.05
C ARG A 677 4.11 3.06 7.33
N GLU A 678 4.49 3.50 8.51
CA GLU A 678 4.34 4.88 8.96
C GLU A 678 5.54 5.32 9.79
N LYS A 679 5.80 6.62 9.81
CA LYS A 679 6.83 7.25 10.62
C LYS A 679 6.30 8.57 11.20
N ASP A 680 6.89 9.05 12.28
CA ASP A 680 6.51 10.34 12.82
C ASP A 680 6.84 11.47 11.83
N VAL A 681 8.02 11.40 11.21
CA VAL A 681 8.49 12.34 10.20
C VAL A 681 8.76 11.63 8.88
N ILE A 682 8.24 12.18 7.79
CA ILE A 682 8.58 11.76 6.43
C ILE A 682 9.20 12.92 5.66
N ILE A 683 10.29 12.61 4.96
CA ILE A 683 10.93 13.52 4.03
C ILE A 683 10.71 12.97 2.62
N LEU A 684 9.96 13.69 1.79
CA LEU A 684 9.66 13.31 0.41
C LEU A 684 10.55 14.08 -0.56
N SER A 685 11.48 13.38 -1.21
CA SER A 685 12.32 13.91 -2.29
C SER A 685 11.63 13.68 -3.63
N THR A 686 11.25 14.74 -4.33
CA THR A 686 10.52 14.63 -5.61
C THR A 686 11.42 14.35 -6.81
N VAL A 687 12.70 14.66 -6.73
CA VAL A 687 13.74 14.44 -7.74
C VAL A 687 13.57 15.31 -9.01
N VAL A 688 12.37 15.30 -9.60
CA VAL A 688 12.06 15.85 -10.93
C VAL A 688 12.03 17.38 -10.89
N ASN A 689 12.54 18.02 -11.93
CA ASN A 689 12.53 19.49 -12.04
C ASN A 689 11.31 20.02 -12.76
N LYS A 690 10.91 19.35 -13.85
CA LYS A 690 9.78 19.74 -14.72
C LYS A 690 8.89 18.55 -15.00
N VAL A 691 7.61 18.80 -15.20
CA VAL A 691 6.67 17.75 -15.62
C VAL A 691 6.79 17.44 -17.11
N LYS A 692 7.15 18.39 -17.93
CA LYS A 692 7.38 18.17 -19.36
C LYS A 692 8.89 18.12 -19.67
N LEU A 693 9.48 16.95 -19.59
CA LEU A 693 10.78 16.67 -20.20
C LEU A 693 10.53 15.87 -21.47
N TYR A 694 11.04 16.39 -22.58
CA TYR A 694 10.95 15.72 -23.90
C TYR A 694 11.58 14.32 -23.91
N ASP A 695 12.41 14.01 -22.91
CA ASP A 695 13.23 12.80 -22.87
C ASP A 695 12.62 11.58 -22.15
N ASP A 696 11.59 11.76 -21.31
CA ASP A 696 10.97 10.63 -20.59
C ASP A 696 9.56 10.96 -20.05
N PRO A 697 8.50 10.81 -20.88
CA PRO A 697 7.11 11.07 -20.46
C PRO A 697 6.66 10.19 -19.28
N GLU A 698 7.18 8.97 -19.16
CA GLU A 698 6.79 8.03 -18.11
C GLU A 698 7.15 8.49 -16.68
N ARG A 699 8.16 9.37 -16.52
CA ARG A 699 8.54 9.92 -15.20
C ARG A 699 7.49 10.85 -14.62
N ILE A 700 6.79 11.53 -15.49
CA ILE A 700 5.86 12.60 -15.17
C ILE A 700 4.56 12.02 -14.71
N ASP A 701 4.05 11.08 -15.49
CA ASP A 701 2.81 10.37 -15.17
C ASP A 701 2.97 9.63 -13.84
N PHE A 702 4.15 9.04 -13.59
CA PHE A 702 4.45 8.38 -12.34
C PHE A 702 4.41 9.33 -11.14
N LEU A 703 5.04 10.50 -11.21
CA LEU A 703 5.08 11.46 -10.10
C LEU A 703 3.75 12.19 -9.91
N ASN A 704 2.91 12.27 -10.94
CA ASN A 704 1.59 12.89 -10.89
C ASN A 704 0.45 11.87 -10.68
N ASP A 705 0.79 10.60 -10.40
CA ASP A 705 -0.20 9.57 -10.08
C ASP A 705 -0.90 9.90 -8.75
N PRO A 706 -2.23 10.09 -8.75
CA PRO A 706 -2.99 10.42 -7.55
C PRO A 706 -2.87 9.38 -6.44
N LYS A 707 -2.80 8.10 -6.80
CA LYS A 707 -2.70 6.99 -5.82
C LYS A 707 -1.33 6.98 -5.15
N LEU A 708 -0.28 7.25 -5.93
CA LEU A 708 1.09 7.30 -5.44
C LEU A 708 1.29 8.47 -4.48
N LEU A 709 0.85 9.67 -4.85
CA LEU A 709 0.98 10.85 -4.01
C LEU A 709 0.09 10.79 -2.76
N ASN A 710 -1.12 10.23 -2.88
CA ASN A 710 -1.97 10.00 -1.71
C ASN A 710 -1.28 9.10 -0.68
N VAL A 711 -0.61 8.04 -1.15
CA VAL A 711 0.19 7.17 -0.26
C VAL A 711 1.34 7.95 0.35
N ALA A 712 2.15 8.68 -0.43
CA ALA A 712 3.33 9.39 0.06
C ALA A 712 2.99 10.45 1.11
N ILE A 713 1.97 11.28 0.83
CA ILE A 713 1.54 12.38 1.70
C ILE A 713 0.90 11.87 3.00
N SER A 714 0.22 10.71 2.98
CA SER A 714 -0.46 10.14 4.14
C SER A 714 0.40 9.23 5.03
N ARG A 715 1.74 9.15 4.82
CA ARG A 715 2.65 8.32 5.62
C ARG A 715 3.12 8.94 6.93
N PRO A 716 3.39 10.26 7.01
CA PRO A 716 3.83 10.86 8.26
C PRO A 716 2.70 10.92 9.27
N LYS A 717 3.05 10.76 10.57
CA LYS A 717 2.10 10.99 11.67
C LYS A 717 2.08 12.44 12.08
N LYS A 718 3.27 13.05 12.24
CA LYS A 718 3.43 14.38 12.84
C LYS A 718 3.92 15.42 11.85
N GLN A 719 4.87 15.07 10.96
CA GLN A 719 5.50 16.08 10.11
C GLN A 719 5.88 15.55 8.74
N LEU A 720 5.57 16.32 7.70
CA LEU A 720 5.96 16.09 6.32
C LEU A 720 6.92 17.18 5.84
N PHE A 721 8.10 16.80 5.38
CA PHE A 721 8.99 17.66 4.60
C PHE A 721 8.88 17.29 3.13
N LEU A 722 8.52 18.28 2.31
CA LEU A 722 8.51 18.15 0.85
C LEU A 722 9.73 18.87 0.28
N VAL A 723 10.65 18.12 -0.34
CA VAL A 723 11.80 18.68 -1.06
C VAL A 723 11.49 18.66 -2.54
N ILE A 724 11.39 19.85 -3.15
CA ILE A 724 10.85 20.05 -4.51
C ILE A 724 11.68 21.07 -5.30
N SER A 725 11.65 21.02 -6.63
CA SER A 725 12.21 22.07 -7.47
C SER A 725 11.24 23.25 -7.62
N GLU A 726 11.76 24.46 -7.72
CA GLU A 726 10.97 25.68 -7.86
C GLU A 726 10.03 25.62 -9.07
N GLU A 727 10.49 25.09 -10.19
CA GLU A 727 9.71 25.01 -11.42
C GLU A 727 8.56 24.02 -11.29
N LEU A 728 8.80 22.84 -10.68
CA LEU A 728 7.74 21.86 -10.42
C LEU A 728 6.70 22.40 -9.42
N MET A 729 7.16 23.15 -8.41
CA MET A 729 6.28 23.80 -7.44
C MET A 729 5.35 24.82 -8.11
N LYS A 730 5.85 25.59 -9.08
CA LYS A 730 5.08 26.63 -9.80
C LYS A 730 4.26 26.10 -10.97
N GLN A 731 4.51 24.88 -11.42
CA GLN A 731 3.88 24.30 -12.60
C GLN A 731 2.39 23.98 -12.35
N SER A 732 1.49 24.72 -13.03
CA SER A 732 0.05 24.45 -12.94
C SER A 732 -0.34 23.07 -13.49
N GLY A 733 -1.37 22.45 -12.90
CA GLY A 733 -1.94 21.19 -13.35
C GLY A 733 -1.26 19.93 -12.76
N THR A 734 -0.32 20.08 -11.82
CA THR A 734 0.24 18.95 -11.09
C THR A 734 -0.30 18.89 -9.66
N ILE A 735 -0.45 17.68 -9.15
CA ILE A 735 -0.94 17.46 -7.75
C ILE A 735 0.05 18.08 -6.74
N LEU A 736 1.36 18.01 -7.00
CA LEU A 736 2.37 18.63 -6.13
C LEU A 736 2.27 20.15 -6.11
N SER A 737 2.02 20.79 -7.26
CA SER A 737 1.79 22.24 -7.31
C SER A 737 0.49 22.63 -6.60
N ASP A 738 -0.58 21.82 -6.75
CA ASP A 738 -1.83 22.01 -6.01
C ASP A 738 -1.58 21.88 -4.49
N PHE A 739 -0.77 20.92 -4.08
CA PHE A 739 -0.37 20.74 -2.68
C PHE A 739 0.42 21.94 -2.14
N CYS A 740 1.39 22.46 -2.89
CA CYS A 740 2.14 23.65 -2.47
C CYS A 740 1.26 24.91 -2.37
N ARG A 741 0.30 25.07 -3.32
CA ARG A 741 -0.69 26.16 -3.24
C ARG A 741 -1.61 26.03 -2.03
N TYR A 742 -2.04 24.80 -1.75
CA TYR A 742 -2.83 24.50 -0.56
C TYR A 742 -2.07 24.86 0.72
N ILE A 743 -0.80 24.46 0.83
CA ILE A 743 0.04 24.76 2.00
C ILE A 743 0.24 26.27 2.15
N LYS A 744 0.52 26.97 1.06
CA LYS A 744 0.69 28.45 1.08
C LYS A 744 -0.54 29.16 1.63
N TYR A 745 -1.74 28.64 1.33
CA TYR A 745 -3.00 29.24 1.77
C TYR A 745 -3.37 28.85 3.21
N PHE A 746 -3.25 27.55 3.56
CA PHE A 746 -3.78 27.01 4.81
C PHE A 746 -2.77 26.94 5.96
N CYS A 747 -1.45 26.86 5.68
CA CYS A 747 -0.51 26.66 6.77
C CYS A 747 0.25 27.94 7.15
N SER A 748 0.78 28.70 6.30
CA SER A 748 1.46 29.98 6.47
C SER A 748 2.52 30.15 5.34
N GLU A 749 2.86 31.35 4.98
CA GLU A 749 3.93 31.62 4.02
C GLU A 749 5.31 31.14 4.51
N THR A 750 5.52 31.08 5.83
CA THR A 750 6.79 30.62 6.44
C THR A 750 7.02 29.11 6.34
N THR A 751 6.02 28.35 5.88
CA THR A 751 6.15 26.89 5.66
C THR A 751 6.79 26.55 4.33
N ILE A 752 6.97 27.49 3.42
CA ILE A 752 7.61 27.31 2.11
C ILE A 752 8.88 28.14 2.07
N GLU A 753 10.02 27.46 2.17
CA GLU A 753 11.34 28.10 2.27
C GLU A 753 12.22 27.75 1.08
N LYS A 754 12.98 28.72 0.58
CA LYS A 754 14.06 28.43 -0.37
C LYS A 754 15.22 27.83 0.41
N THR A 755 15.83 26.78 -0.15
CA THR A 755 17.00 26.13 0.48
C THR A 755 18.14 27.10 0.68
N GLU A 756 18.85 26.95 1.80
CA GLU A 756 20.10 27.64 2.07
C GLU A 756 21.32 26.92 1.44
N VAL A 757 21.12 25.65 1.01
CA VAL A 757 22.15 24.86 0.34
C VAL A 757 22.33 25.35 -1.09
N TYR A 758 23.45 25.95 -1.37
CA TYR A 758 23.81 26.51 -2.69
C TYR A 758 25.09 25.89 -3.26
N SER A 759 25.28 26.02 -4.55
CA SER A 759 26.50 25.64 -5.24
C SER A 759 27.08 26.85 -5.99
N VAL A 760 28.37 27.01 -5.93
CA VAL A 760 29.05 28.02 -6.73
C VAL A 760 28.83 27.81 -8.24
N LEU A 761 28.54 26.56 -8.65
CA LEU A 761 28.24 26.25 -10.04
C LEU A 761 26.84 26.71 -10.48
N ASP A 762 25.97 27.14 -9.56
CA ASP A 762 24.67 27.74 -9.88
C ASP A 762 24.83 29.04 -10.68
N LEU A 763 25.98 29.70 -10.57
CA LEU A 763 26.32 30.86 -11.39
C LEU A 763 26.27 30.60 -12.91
N GLN A 764 26.43 29.35 -13.34
CA GLN A 764 26.27 28.95 -14.76
C GLN A 764 24.87 29.24 -15.29
N TYR A 765 23.87 29.12 -14.42
CA TYR A 765 22.46 29.23 -14.73
C TYR A 765 21.92 30.64 -14.43
N LYS A 766 22.80 31.59 -14.20
CA LYS A 766 22.45 32.98 -13.85
C LYS A 766 21.70 33.09 -12.51
N GLU A 767 21.92 32.14 -11.61
CA GLU A 767 21.39 32.18 -10.25
C GLU A 767 22.27 33.10 -9.38
N PHE A 768 21.71 34.20 -8.94
CA PHE A 768 22.42 35.18 -8.14
C PHE A 768 21.91 35.20 -6.71
N SER A 769 22.62 34.51 -5.82
CA SER A 769 22.43 34.68 -4.40
C SER A 769 23.41 35.74 -3.85
N PRO A 770 23.10 36.38 -2.72
CA PRO A 770 24.05 37.31 -2.07
C PRO A 770 25.40 36.65 -1.80
N TYR A 771 25.47 35.36 -1.57
CA TYR A 771 26.69 34.59 -1.32
C TYR A 771 27.54 34.38 -2.59
N LEU A 772 26.93 34.35 -3.76
CA LEU A 772 27.60 34.09 -5.04
C LEU A 772 28.06 35.37 -5.74
N LEU A 773 27.50 36.52 -5.40
CA LEU A 773 27.88 37.82 -6.00
C LEU A 773 29.36 38.17 -5.84
N PRO A 774 30.04 37.93 -4.69
CA PRO A 774 31.47 38.19 -4.55
C PRO A 774 32.30 37.31 -5.47
N LEU A 775 31.95 36.02 -5.63
CA LEU A 775 32.64 35.10 -6.53
C LEU A 775 32.45 35.53 -8.00
N GLN A 776 31.23 35.90 -8.36
CA GLN A 776 30.91 36.35 -9.72
C GLN A 776 31.78 37.54 -10.17
N LYS A 777 32.05 38.48 -9.26
CA LYS A 777 32.88 39.65 -9.54
C LYS A 777 34.35 39.30 -9.75
N ARG A 778 34.83 38.17 -9.23
CA ARG A 778 36.23 37.71 -9.28
C ARG A 778 36.51 36.60 -10.29
N LEU A 779 35.51 36.17 -11.07
CA LEU A 779 35.65 35.02 -11.98
C LEU A 779 36.84 35.20 -12.94
N LEU A 780 37.72 34.21 -12.93
CA LEU A 780 38.84 34.07 -13.85
C LEU A 780 38.29 33.57 -15.21
N ASN A 781 38.21 34.45 -16.18
CA ASN A 781 37.66 34.10 -17.51
C ASN A 781 38.76 33.52 -18.41
N ARG A 782 39.30 32.33 -18.05
CA ARG A 782 40.39 31.65 -18.75
C ARG A 782 39.93 30.49 -19.65
N SER A 783 38.64 30.09 -19.55
CA SER A 783 38.00 29.08 -20.40
C SER A 783 36.75 29.61 -21.08
N LYS A 784 36.40 29.01 -22.23
CA LYS A 784 35.12 29.23 -22.87
C LYS A 784 33.91 28.65 -22.06
N TRP A 785 34.18 27.71 -21.17
CA TRP A 785 33.20 27.05 -20.33
C TRP A 785 33.10 27.75 -18.97
N LYS A 786 31.92 28.24 -18.63
CA LYS A 786 31.70 28.99 -17.38
C LYS A 786 31.92 28.13 -16.13
N CYS A 787 31.59 26.85 -16.16
CA CYS A 787 31.83 25.89 -15.06
C CYS A 787 33.33 25.74 -14.74
N GLU A 788 34.18 25.62 -15.77
CA GLU A 788 35.61 25.56 -15.58
C GLU A 788 36.17 26.89 -14.99
N ASN A 789 35.67 28.04 -15.44
CA ASN A 789 36.08 29.35 -14.89
C ASN A 789 35.69 29.50 -13.41
N ILE A 790 34.54 28.96 -13.01
CA ILE A 790 34.09 28.96 -11.61
C ILE A 790 35.02 28.08 -10.75
N VAL A 791 35.31 26.87 -11.21
CA VAL A 791 36.22 25.94 -10.49
C VAL A 791 37.65 26.44 -10.49
N ASP A 792 38.11 27.06 -11.60
CA ASP A 792 39.40 27.75 -11.71
C ASP A 792 39.58 28.79 -10.60
N THR A 793 38.56 29.63 -10.42
CA THR A 793 38.58 30.70 -9.40
C THR A 793 38.60 30.12 -7.98
N ILE A 794 37.86 29.00 -7.73
CA ILE A 794 37.87 28.33 -6.44
C ILE A 794 39.22 27.68 -6.12
N ILE A 795 39.82 27.01 -7.10
CA ILE A 795 41.15 26.37 -6.90
C ILE A 795 42.20 27.46 -6.68
N ASP A 796 42.10 28.58 -7.43
CA ASP A 796 42.99 29.74 -7.24
C ASP A 796 42.87 30.32 -5.81
N ASP A 797 41.61 30.49 -5.33
CA ASP A 797 41.37 30.94 -3.95
C ASP A 797 41.98 29.98 -2.91
N ILE A 798 41.80 28.65 -3.08
CA ILE A 798 42.35 27.64 -2.18
C ILE A 798 43.88 27.65 -2.18
N CYS A 799 44.52 27.66 -3.34
CA CYS A 799 45.98 27.71 -3.44
C CYS A 799 46.59 29.01 -2.87
N ASN A 800 45.82 30.09 -2.85
CA ASN A 800 46.24 31.35 -2.25
C ASN A 800 46.02 31.43 -0.72
N GLU A 801 45.35 30.49 -0.11
CA GLU A 801 45.19 30.42 1.34
C GLU A 801 46.53 30.04 2.00
N LYS A 802 46.85 30.68 3.13
CA LYS A 802 48.12 30.39 3.88
C LYS A 802 48.28 28.91 4.25
N LYS A 803 47.20 28.20 4.46
CA LYS A 803 47.14 26.77 4.78
C LYS A 803 47.72 25.91 3.64
N TYR A 804 47.60 26.34 2.42
CA TYR A 804 47.96 25.63 1.19
C TYR A 804 49.11 26.34 0.40
N GLY A 805 49.83 27.26 1.03
CA GLY A 805 50.78 28.20 0.40
C GLY A 805 51.95 27.60 -0.37
N VAL A 806 52.16 26.28 -0.30
CA VAL A 806 53.13 25.54 -1.14
C VAL A 806 52.49 24.79 -2.30
N MET A 807 51.17 24.98 -2.47
CA MET A 807 50.42 24.32 -3.54
C MET A 807 50.20 25.31 -4.70
N SER A 808 50.30 24.78 -5.90
CA SER A 808 49.97 25.48 -7.14
C SER A 808 49.14 24.55 -8.03
N TYR A 809 48.58 25.10 -9.08
CA TYR A 809 47.81 24.31 -10.02
C TYR A 809 48.03 24.68 -11.47
N VAL A 810 47.75 23.72 -12.35
CA VAL A 810 47.78 23.92 -13.80
C VAL A 810 46.53 23.38 -14.45
N ARG A 811 46.09 24.05 -15.51
CA ARG A 811 44.87 23.72 -16.26
C ARG A 811 45.20 22.96 -17.55
N ASN A 812 44.21 22.11 -17.96
CA ASN A 812 44.30 21.38 -19.23
C ASN A 812 45.64 20.68 -19.42
N TYR A 813 46.11 20.00 -18.35
CA TYR A 813 47.41 19.38 -18.36
C TYR A 813 47.40 17.99 -19.01
N PRO A 814 48.25 17.73 -20.03
CA PRO A 814 48.20 16.46 -20.76
C PRO A 814 48.43 15.24 -19.87
N LEU A 815 47.59 14.21 -19.95
CA LEU A 815 47.64 13.04 -19.11
C LEU A 815 48.99 12.31 -19.24
N ARG A 816 49.60 12.30 -20.44
CA ARG A 816 50.92 11.73 -20.71
C ARG A 816 52.08 12.42 -19.96
N LYS A 817 51.86 13.65 -19.45
CA LYS A 817 52.84 14.36 -18.63
C LYS A 817 52.62 14.16 -17.15
N ILE A 818 51.47 13.64 -16.78
CA ILE A 818 51.10 13.25 -15.41
C ILE A 818 51.60 11.84 -15.11
N VAL A 819 51.28 10.90 -16.01
CA VAL A 819 51.59 9.48 -15.87
C VAL A 819 52.58 9.06 -16.94
N ARG A 820 53.68 8.41 -16.50
CA ARG A 820 54.67 7.84 -17.43
C ARG A 820 54.07 6.61 -18.14
N LEU A 821 54.32 6.48 -19.45
CA LEU A 821 53.81 5.35 -20.25
C LEU A 821 54.28 3.98 -19.72
N GLU A 822 55.42 3.95 -19.07
CA GLU A 822 56.01 2.75 -18.47
C GLU A 822 55.12 2.18 -17.33
N ASN A 823 54.44 3.07 -16.60
CA ASN A 823 53.61 2.74 -15.45
C ASN A 823 52.21 2.27 -15.81
N VAL A 824 51.88 2.18 -17.09
CA VAL A 824 50.57 1.72 -17.57
C VAL A 824 50.73 0.40 -18.31
N GLU A 825 50.15 -0.67 -17.82
CA GLU A 825 50.34 -2.02 -18.44
C GLU A 825 49.43 -2.19 -19.69
N ASN A 826 48.19 -1.65 -19.64
CA ASN A 826 47.20 -1.85 -20.67
C ASN A 826 47.50 -1.09 -21.96
N LYS A 827 47.62 -1.80 -23.08
CA LYS A 827 47.89 -1.22 -24.42
C LYS A 827 46.86 -0.20 -24.87
N GLU A 828 45.58 -0.42 -24.57
CA GLU A 828 44.50 0.53 -24.93
C GLU A 828 44.61 1.84 -24.10
N ASP A 829 45.02 1.76 -22.86
CA ASP A 829 45.19 2.93 -21.99
C ASP A 829 46.43 3.71 -22.43
N LYS A 830 47.54 3.05 -22.84
CA LYS A 830 48.68 3.73 -23.47
C LYS A 830 48.28 4.49 -24.74
N ALA A 831 47.51 3.84 -25.60
CA ALA A 831 47.02 4.48 -26.83
C ALA A 831 46.09 5.67 -26.54
N PHE A 832 45.26 5.56 -25.46
CA PHE A 832 44.37 6.64 -25.03
C PHE A 832 45.18 7.85 -24.52
N MET A 833 46.22 7.63 -23.71
CA MET A 833 47.09 8.70 -23.18
C MET A 833 47.80 9.48 -24.28
N LEU A 834 48.12 8.83 -25.37
CA LEU A 834 48.87 9.45 -26.49
C LEU A 834 47.99 10.28 -27.43
N ARG A 835 46.64 10.19 -27.28
CA ARG A 835 45.73 10.96 -28.16
C ARG A 835 45.86 12.46 -27.90
N PRO A 836 45.93 13.27 -28.95
CA PRO A 836 45.82 14.71 -28.81
C PRO A 836 44.53 15.10 -28.09
N GLY A 837 44.62 15.97 -27.09
CA GLY A 837 43.45 16.40 -26.31
C GLY A 837 43.08 15.55 -25.09
N THR A 838 43.86 14.50 -24.80
CA THR A 838 43.70 13.79 -23.50
C THR A 838 44.42 14.56 -22.40
N HIS A 839 43.69 15.29 -21.57
CA HIS A 839 44.20 16.14 -20.50
C HIS A 839 43.31 16.03 -19.26
N CYS A 840 43.84 16.43 -18.11
CA CYS A 840 43.04 16.69 -16.90
C CYS A 840 42.67 18.17 -16.85
N ASP A 841 41.46 18.48 -16.42
CA ASP A 841 40.96 19.87 -16.39
C ASP A 841 41.80 20.73 -15.45
N PHE A 842 42.08 20.20 -14.24
CA PHE A 842 42.97 20.83 -13.27
C PHE A 842 43.89 19.80 -12.61
N VAL A 843 45.13 20.15 -12.39
CA VAL A 843 46.11 19.35 -11.65
C VAL A 843 46.69 20.22 -10.55
N ILE A 844 46.49 19.82 -9.30
CA ILE A 844 47.05 20.47 -8.11
C ILE A 844 48.35 19.76 -7.76
N TYR A 845 49.46 20.50 -7.57
CA TYR A 845 50.76 19.99 -7.31
C TYR A 845 51.49 20.80 -6.23
N ASN A 846 52.46 20.19 -5.59
CA ASN A 846 53.36 20.90 -4.67
C ASN A 846 54.38 21.71 -5.47
N GLU A 847 54.51 23.00 -5.19
CA GLU A 847 55.38 23.90 -5.94
C GLU A 847 56.87 23.64 -5.72
N LEU A 848 57.23 23.09 -4.56
CA LEU A 848 58.63 22.88 -4.22
C LEU A 848 59.24 21.70 -4.97
N ASP A 849 58.56 20.58 -5.03
CA ASP A 849 59.07 19.33 -5.58
C ASP A 849 58.33 18.85 -6.86
N LYS A 850 57.30 19.61 -7.28
CA LYS A 850 56.45 19.31 -8.44
C LYS A 850 55.66 18.01 -8.35
N THR A 851 55.55 17.43 -7.12
CA THR A 851 54.74 16.25 -6.88
C THR A 851 53.27 16.56 -7.12
N ILE A 852 52.56 15.73 -7.90
CA ILE A 852 51.15 15.87 -8.14
C ILE A 852 50.39 15.39 -6.91
N ILE A 853 49.53 16.26 -6.36
CA ILE A 853 48.73 16.01 -5.17
C ILE A 853 47.42 15.38 -5.54
N MET A 854 46.68 15.99 -6.48
CA MET A 854 45.38 15.50 -6.97
C MET A 854 44.99 16.10 -8.31
N THR A 855 44.04 15.47 -8.98
CA THR A 855 43.40 16.05 -10.18
C THR A 855 41.94 16.40 -9.89
N VAL A 856 41.45 17.43 -10.52
CA VAL A 856 40.05 17.86 -10.46
C VAL A 856 39.48 17.91 -11.88
N GLU A 857 38.41 17.17 -12.11
CA GLU A 857 37.66 17.11 -13.36
C GLU A 857 36.31 17.77 -13.21
N VAL A 858 35.85 18.51 -14.22
CA VAL A 858 34.57 19.23 -14.20
C VAL A 858 33.62 18.58 -15.21
N ASP A 859 32.73 17.72 -14.71
CA ASP A 859 31.83 16.92 -15.56
C ASP A 859 30.61 17.75 -15.98
N GLY A 860 30.60 18.22 -17.23
CA GLY A 860 29.48 18.92 -17.85
C GLY A 860 28.40 18.00 -18.40
N TYR A 861 27.36 18.58 -19.01
CA TYR A 861 26.24 17.86 -19.59
C TYR A 861 26.62 16.88 -20.72
N GLN A 862 27.74 17.14 -21.42
CA GLN A 862 28.21 16.31 -22.52
C GLN A 862 28.76 14.94 -22.10
N HIS A 863 29.03 14.72 -20.80
CA HIS A 863 29.48 13.40 -20.26
C HIS A 863 28.40 12.32 -20.23
N LYS A 864 27.21 12.57 -20.82
CA LYS A 864 26.15 11.56 -20.97
C LYS A 864 26.35 10.60 -22.14
N GLU A 865 27.18 10.95 -23.11
CA GLU A 865 27.46 10.08 -24.24
C GLU A 865 28.30 8.88 -23.77
N GLU A 866 27.92 7.68 -24.19
CA GLU A 866 28.58 6.43 -23.82
C GLU A 866 30.08 6.43 -24.12
N LEU A 867 30.48 7.09 -25.19
CA LEU A 867 31.88 7.27 -25.56
C LEU A 867 32.67 8.15 -24.57
N GLN A 868 32.02 9.17 -24.01
CA GLN A 868 32.67 10.04 -23.02
C GLN A 868 32.81 9.33 -21.68
N LYS A 869 31.79 8.60 -21.23
CA LYS A 869 31.87 7.76 -20.02
C LYS A 869 33.01 6.76 -20.07
N GLN A 870 33.20 6.11 -21.22
CA GLN A 870 34.31 5.17 -21.41
C GLN A 870 35.68 5.86 -21.34
N ARG A 871 35.77 7.10 -21.85
CA ARG A 871 36.99 7.93 -21.72
C ARG A 871 37.27 8.30 -20.26
N ASP A 872 36.24 8.68 -19.53
CA ASP A 872 36.31 9.06 -18.12
C ASP A 872 36.75 7.86 -17.26
N ILE A 873 36.17 6.69 -17.48
CA ILE A 873 36.57 5.43 -16.79
C ILE A 873 38.02 5.07 -17.10
N LYS A 874 38.49 5.25 -18.35
CA LYS A 874 39.89 5.01 -18.69
C LYS A 874 40.83 5.99 -17.99
N LYS A 875 40.47 7.29 -17.95
CA LYS A 875 41.26 8.33 -17.26
C LYS A 875 41.34 8.02 -15.74
N ASP A 876 40.24 7.71 -15.11
CA ASP A 876 40.19 7.37 -13.67
C ASP A 876 41.02 6.13 -13.35
N ARG A 877 40.95 5.10 -14.18
CA ARG A 877 41.75 3.87 -14.03
C ARG A 877 43.24 4.16 -14.15
N ILE A 878 43.65 4.99 -15.10
CA ILE A 878 45.06 5.35 -15.30
C ILE A 878 45.60 6.14 -14.10
N LEU A 879 44.86 7.15 -13.63
CA LEU A 879 45.25 7.98 -12.51
C LEU A 879 45.28 7.20 -11.17
N SER A 880 44.27 6.38 -10.92
CA SER A 880 44.21 5.52 -9.73
C SER A 880 45.31 4.46 -9.74
N GLY A 881 45.70 3.92 -10.91
CA GLY A 881 46.78 2.96 -11.05
C GLY A 881 48.15 3.49 -10.65
N VAL A 882 48.36 4.82 -10.63
CA VAL A 882 49.59 5.49 -10.16
C VAL A 882 49.37 6.21 -8.81
N GLY A 883 48.27 5.98 -8.15
CA GLY A 883 47.97 6.52 -6.82
C GLY A 883 47.60 8.02 -6.79
N ILE A 884 47.24 8.62 -7.93
CA ILE A 884 46.84 10.04 -7.97
C ILE A 884 45.32 10.15 -7.74
N PRO A 885 44.89 10.78 -6.62
CA PRO A 885 43.47 11.02 -6.33
C PRO A 885 42.80 11.92 -7.38
N THR A 886 41.67 11.53 -7.87
CA THR A 886 40.89 12.32 -8.84
C THR A 886 39.53 12.68 -8.23
N LEU A 887 39.26 13.99 -8.15
CA LEU A 887 37.95 14.51 -7.73
C LEU A 887 37.16 14.92 -8.98
N ARG A 888 35.98 14.33 -9.18
CA ARG A 888 35.04 14.74 -10.20
C ARG A 888 33.98 15.67 -9.62
N LEU A 889 33.88 16.86 -10.18
CA LEU A 889 32.87 17.85 -9.83
C LEU A 889 31.80 17.91 -10.90
N ASN A 890 30.67 17.41 -10.56
CA ASN A 890 29.51 17.54 -11.41
C ASN A 890 29.05 19.00 -11.44
N THR A 891 28.58 19.49 -12.60
CA THR A 891 28.07 20.89 -12.75
C THR A 891 26.85 21.22 -11.90
N THR A 892 26.24 20.22 -11.22
CA THR A 892 25.18 20.41 -10.21
C THR A 892 25.70 20.17 -8.79
N ALA A 893 26.98 19.86 -8.60
CA ALA A 893 27.53 19.60 -7.28
C ALA A 893 27.42 20.81 -6.37
N SER A 894 26.97 20.61 -5.12
CA SER A 894 27.05 21.59 -4.05
C SER A 894 28.41 21.53 -3.36
N GLU A 895 28.80 22.66 -2.74
CA GLU A 895 30.00 22.74 -1.88
C GLU A 895 31.29 22.29 -2.58
N CYS A 896 31.56 22.87 -3.78
CA CYS A 896 32.74 22.52 -4.54
C CYS A 896 34.03 22.85 -3.79
N LYS A 897 34.10 23.96 -3.06
CA LYS A 897 35.27 24.38 -2.28
C LYS A 897 35.57 23.35 -1.18
N GLU A 898 34.56 23.03 -0.38
CA GLU A 898 34.64 22.09 0.74
C GLU A 898 35.00 20.69 0.26
N LYS A 899 34.49 20.27 -0.91
CA LYS A 899 34.83 18.96 -1.49
C LYS A 899 36.29 18.88 -1.89
N ILE A 900 36.84 19.94 -2.48
CA ILE A 900 38.30 20.04 -2.84
C ILE A 900 39.14 20.02 -1.56
N GLU A 901 38.81 20.88 -0.59
CA GLU A 901 39.53 21.00 0.68
C GLU A 901 39.56 19.70 1.45
N LYS A 902 38.42 19.00 1.54
CA LYS A 902 38.32 17.70 2.21
C LYS A 902 39.23 16.64 1.61
N VAL A 903 39.39 16.63 0.30
CA VAL A 903 40.31 15.71 -0.37
C VAL A 903 41.76 16.13 -0.09
N LEU A 904 42.08 17.41 -0.18
CA LEU A 904 43.41 17.94 0.15
C LEU A 904 43.79 17.62 1.60
N GLU A 905 42.90 17.85 2.56
CA GLU A 905 43.16 17.57 4.00
C GLU A 905 43.42 16.08 4.26
N LYS A 906 42.66 15.21 3.61
CA LYS A 906 42.95 13.74 3.73
C LYS A 906 44.33 13.38 3.20
N ILE A 907 44.75 13.98 2.08
CA ILE A 907 46.06 13.68 1.51
C ILE A 907 47.20 14.25 2.39
N LEU A 908 46.99 15.43 2.97
CA LEU A 908 47.97 16.03 3.89
C LEU A 908 48.17 15.25 5.20
N ILE A 909 47.05 14.71 5.79
CA ILE A 909 47.08 13.91 6.99
C ILE A 909 47.78 12.55 6.75
N ILE A 910 47.74 12.02 5.53
CA ILE A 910 48.42 10.75 5.19
C ILE A 910 49.91 10.95 4.97
N ASN A 911 50.37 12.17 4.66
CA ASN A 911 51.75 12.48 4.36
C ASN A 911 52.52 13.10 5.56
N ASP A 912 51.82 13.47 6.65
CA ASP A 912 52.40 13.76 7.99
C ASP A 912 52.46 12.42 8.82
#